data_1ca3162e2ff3dac61ae5677f435e52bc
#
_entry.id   1ca3162e2ff3dac61ae5677f435e52bc
#
_cell.length_a   1.000
_cell.length_b   1.000
_cell.length_c   1.000
_cell.angle_alpha   90.00
_cell.angle_beta   90.00
_cell.angle_gamma   90.00
#
_symmetry.space_group_name_H-M   'P 1'
#
loop_
_entity.id
_entity.type
_entity.pdbx_description
1 polymer ?
#
loop_
_entity_poly.entity_id
_entity_poly.type
_entity_poly.pdbx_seq_one_letter_code
_entity_poly.pdbx_strand_id
1 'polypeptide(L)'
;PAELEASPEEPYSLALDYSESILDDSLSDCPAQQAGPSGTPQFRWANVHTTLKDVDTHEVHYVKVPENHIVIDFDIKTDGRKDLNRNLQAASEWPPTYAETSQGGNGVHLHYIYDGDPTELARLYDEDIEIKVFTGDSSLRRKVTHCNNIPVAHISEGLPFKEKKVINKTTMANEKKVRELIERNLRKEIHPSTKPSVDFIAKILRDAKEQGLVYDVKDMKPRVLAFAMNSTHQSEAAIKTVMEMPFTNEDPEEKSIGFPTGELVFFDCEVFPNLFLVNWKVKGNPTVHRMINPTPEEIEALCEMRLIGFNCRKYDNHILYARTLGFNNAKLYDLSKRIIENSVTAGFVEAYNLSYTDVYDFAATKMSLKKWEIELGLHHQELGLPWDENVPEDRWEEVAAYCDNDVIATEEVFNHLHADWQARLMLAKLSGLTPNDTTNKHSQFIIFGKNRNPQSEFVYTDLSEQFPGYQYSFGKSTYRGEEVGEGGYVYAEPGIYVDVALLDVASMHPTSIECLNLFGDRYTQRFSEIKQARVAIKHHDDATARTLLEGALAPFLEEGVDYEALAFALKIVINSVYGLTAAKFANPFKDPRNVDNIVAKRGALFMVDLKHFVQEQGFDVAHIKTDSIKIPRATPEIIEKVMEFGKKYGYTFEHEATYDRMCLVNKAVYVDYEDGKWSATGAQFQHPYVFKELFSKEELDIRDVAETKSVTTALYLNNGTEDNPEMEFVGKTGAFVPVNRGGGILLREKDGNYHAASGSTGHRWVQFESFKEAHPDDWKEWVDWSYFEGLADAAKAAVGDFGDFEAFTLGA
;
A
#
# COMPACT_ATOMS: atom_id res chain seq x y z
N PRO A 1 -4.01 -14.98 88.87
CA PRO A 1 -3.91 -14.82 87.51
C PRO A 1 -4.86 -13.76 87.04
N ALA A 2 -4.27 -12.59 86.75
CA ALA A 2 -5.06 -11.48 86.21
C ALA A 2 -5.11 -11.65 84.71
N GLU A 3 -6.31 -11.71 84.16
CA GLU A 3 -6.57 -11.53 82.74
C GLU A 3 -6.31 -10.09 82.43
N LEU A 4 -5.30 -9.85 81.56
CA LEU A 4 -5.10 -8.61 80.94
C LEU A 4 -6.17 -8.51 79.82
N GLU A 5 -7.25 -7.71 80.08
CA GLU A 5 -8.14 -7.25 79.05
C GLU A 5 -7.31 -6.43 78.02
N ALA A 6 -7.18 -6.90 76.81
CA ALA A 6 -6.69 -6.10 75.69
C ALA A 6 -7.71 -5.00 75.44
N SER A 7 -7.30 -3.75 75.55
CA SER A 7 -8.09 -2.60 75.11
C SER A 7 -8.39 -2.77 73.59
N PRO A 8 -9.61 -2.44 73.15
CA PRO A 8 -9.89 -2.49 71.69
C PRO A 8 -9.01 -1.46 71.02
N GLU A 9 -8.12 -1.94 70.12
CA GLU A 9 -7.42 -1.05 69.18
C GLU A 9 -8.47 -0.27 68.40
N GLU A 10 -8.34 1.04 68.42
CA GLU A 10 -9.19 1.88 67.56
C GLU A 10 -8.98 1.41 66.09
N PRO A 11 -10.04 1.32 65.27
CA PRO A 11 -9.89 0.87 63.91
C PRO A 11 -8.97 1.85 63.15
N TYR A 12 -7.94 1.28 62.52
CA TYR A 12 -7.03 2.04 61.67
C TYR A 12 -7.83 2.81 60.60
N SER A 13 -7.67 4.15 60.56
CA SER A 13 -8.28 5.00 59.56
C SER A 13 -7.22 5.50 58.59
N LEU A 14 -7.37 5.12 57.32
CA LEU A 14 -6.46 5.58 56.27
C LEU A 14 -6.70 7.04 55.93
N ALA A 15 -5.71 7.89 56.19
CA ALA A 15 -5.71 9.29 55.83
C ALA A 15 -4.55 9.66 54.93
N LEU A 16 -4.79 10.32 53.81
CA LEU A 16 -3.79 10.74 52.82
C LEU A 16 -3.58 12.25 52.94
N ASP A 17 -2.87 12.66 53.98
CA ASP A 17 -2.75 14.11 54.36
C ASP A 17 -1.50 14.81 53.81
N TYR A 18 -0.61 14.08 53.17
CA TYR A 18 0.69 14.60 52.72
C TYR A 18 0.73 14.74 51.18
N SER A 19 1.36 15.79 50.69
CA SER A 19 1.57 16.01 49.24
C SER A 19 2.95 15.61 48.79
N GLU A 20 3.90 15.42 49.69
CA GLU A 20 5.25 14.91 49.42
C GLU A 20 5.36 13.45 49.85
N SER A 21 6.00 12.61 49.07
CA SER A 21 6.03 11.17 49.23
C SER A 21 7.39 10.68 49.75
N ILE A 22 7.42 9.97 50.89
CA ILE A 22 8.64 9.28 51.36
C ILE A 22 9.08 8.17 50.38
N LEU A 23 8.20 7.70 49.51
CA LEU A 23 8.50 6.70 48.52
C LEU A 23 9.47 7.25 47.46
N ASP A 24 9.44 8.55 47.19
CA ASP A 24 10.37 9.22 46.30
C ASP A 24 11.82 9.13 46.75
N ASP A 25 12.03 9.18 48.07
CA ASP A 25 13.36 8.99 48.67
C ASP A 25 13.79 7.52 48.63
N SER A 26 12.89 6.59 48.98
CA SER A 26 13.20 5.16 49.04
C SER A 26 13.42 4.50 47.69
N LEU A 27 12.80 5.06 46.62
CA LEU A 27 12.95 4.62 45.23
C LEU A 27 13.79 5.55 44.37
N SER A 28 14.51 6.51 44.98
CA SER A 28 15.23 7.58 44.30
C SER A 28 16.18 7.12 43.20
N ASP A 29 16.82 5.99 43.37
CA ASP A 29 17.77 5.41 42.42
C ASP A 29 17.14 4.40 41.42
N CYS A 30 15.84 4.17 41.51
CA CYS A 30 15.12 3.31 40.56
C CYS A 30 15.01 3.98 39.19
N PRO A 31 15.20 3.26 38.08
CA PRO A 31 15.02 3.81 36.77
C PRO A 31 13.62 4.41 36.60
N ALA A 32 13.55 5.64 36.12
CA ALA A 32 12.27 6.34 35.95
C ALA A 32 12.32 7.30 34.74
N GLN A 33 11.18 7.58 34.18
CA GLN A 33 11.02 8.53 33.09
C GLN A 33 9.71 9.30 33.21
N GLN A 34 9.72 10.53 32.75
CA GLN A 34 8.49 11.34 32.66
C GLN A 34 7.59 10.77 31.58
N ALA A 35 6.27 10.90 31.74
CA ALA A 35 5.33 10.55 30.69
C ALA A 35 5.46 11.50 29.50
N GLY A 36 5.30 10.99 28.28
CA GLY A 36 5.22 11.79 27.07
C GLY A 36 3.89 12.54 26.95
N PRO A 37 3.73 13.36 25.90
CA PRO A 37 2.48 14.14 25.69
C PRO A 37 1.23 13.27 25.59
N SER A 38 1.37 12.01 25.15
CA SER A 38 0.29 11.02 25.08
C SER A 38 0.00 10.33 26.42
N GLY A 39 0.74 10.67 27.50
CA GLY A 39 0.62 10.04 28.81
C GLY A 39 1.24 8.63 28.87
N THR A 40 2.04 8.23 27.91
CA THR A 40 2.77 6.94 27.82
C THR A 40 4.27 7.14 28.07
N PRO A 41 5.04 6.04 28.38
CA PRO A 41 6.48 6.14 28.49
C PRO A 41 7.12 6.66 27.19
N GLN A 42 8.09 7.55 27.30
CA GLN A 42 8.78 8.15 26.16
C GLN A 42 9.80 7.22 25.53
N PHE A 43 10.48 6.43 26.35
CA PHE A 43 11.59 5.57 25.94
C PHE A 43 11.35 4.12 26.34
N ARG A 44 11.92 3.20 25.59
CA ARG A 44 12.03 1.80 26.03
C ARG A 44 12.97 1.73 27.23
N TRP A 45 12.69 0.85 28.19
CA TRP A 45 13.46 0.77 29.44
C TRP A 45 14.96 0.56 29.24
N ALA A 46 15.36 -0.15 28.18
CA ALA A 46 16.78 -0.29 27.83
C ALA A 46 17.49 1.04 27.51
N ASN A 47 16.74 2.07 27.18
CA ASN A 47 17.27 3.41 26.82
C ASN A 47 16.97 4.47 27.87
N VAL A 48 16.46 4.08 29.06
CA VAL A 48 16.20 5.01 30.15
C VAL A 48 17.45 5.12 31.03
N HIS A 49 17.99 6.31 31.12
CA HIS A 49 19.19 6.63 31.93
C HIS A 49 18.89 7.54 33.11
N THR A 50 17.64 7.98 33.26
CA THR A 50 17.14 8.78 34.37
C THR A 50 16.62 7.91 35.49
N THR A 51 16.66 8.41 36.70
CA THR A 51 16.13 7.77 37.91
C THR A 51 14.99 8.59 38.52
N LEU A 52 14.33 8.08 39.55
CA LEU A 52 13.18 8.76 40.15
C LEU A 52 13.52 10.18 40.65
N LYS A 53 14.73 10.42 41.14
CA LYS A 53 15.21 11.74 41.55
C LYS A 53 15.35 12.76 40.40
N ASP A 54 15.38 12.29 39.16
CA ASP A 54 15.55 13.15 37.98
C ASP A 54 14.21 13.55 37.34
N VAL A 55 13.09 13.05 37.84
CA VAL A 55 11.76 13.29 37.29
C VAL A 55 10.87 14.06 38.27
N ASP A 56 9.87 14.76 37.73
CA ASP A 56 8.87 15.44 38.56
C ASP A 56 7.78 14.43 38.94
N THR A 57 7.76 14.04 40.24
CA THR A 57 6.82 13.04 40.77
C THR A 57 5.41 13.56 40.93
N HIS A 58 5.19 14.89 40.89
CA HIS A 58 3.88 15.52 40.88
C HIS A 58 3.21 15.54 39.50
N GLU A 59 3.99 15.21 38.47
CA GLU A 59 3.49 14.95 37.14
C GLU A 59 3.51 13.46 36.84
N VAL A 60 2.78 13.06 35.78
CA VAL A 60 2.71 11.65 35.40
C VAL A 60 4.10 11.13 35.00
N HIS A 61 4.54 10.10 35.69
CA HIS A 61 5.82 9.47 35.46
C HIS A 61 5.71 7.94 35.57
N TYR A 62 6.73 7.26 35.11
CA TYR A 62 6.88 5.82 35.20
C TYR A 62 8.15 5.50 35.96
N VAL A 63 8.05 4.55 36.91
CA VAL A 63 9.22 4.09 37.70
C VAL A 63 9.28 2.57 37.69
N LYS A 64 10.49 2.05 37.47
CA LYS A 64 10.77 0.61 37.60
C LYS A 64 11.08 0.30 39.04
N VAL A 65 10.06 -0.06 39.79
CA VAL A 65 10.19 -0.52 41.18
C VAL A 65 10.85 -1.90 41.26
N PRO A 66 11.44 -2.30 42.38
CA PRO A 66 11.94 -3.66 42.59
C PRO A 66 10.84 -4.70 42.31
N GLU A 67 11.21 -5.87 41.81
CA GLU A 67 10.24 -6.90 41.39
C GLU A 67 9.33 -7.41 42.52
N ASN A 68 9.81 -7.38 43.75
CA ASN A 68 9.02 -7.74 44.93
C ASN A 68 8.12 -6.59 45.45
N HIS A 69 8.20 -5.40 44.86
CA HIS A 69 7.31 -4.30 45.15
C HIS A 69 5.99 -4.47 44.38
N ILE A 70 4.90 -4.61 45.11
CA ILE A 70 3.57 -4.78 44.55
C ILE A 70 2.68 -3.62 44.97
N VAL A 71 1.63 -3.38 44.20
CA VAL A 71 0.61 -2.39 44.48
C VAL A 71 -0.76 -3.01 44.45
N ILE A 72 -1.54 -2.77 45.50
CA ILE A 72 -2.95 -3.08 45.50
C ILE A 72 -3.70 -1.82 45.06
N ASP A 73 -4.36 -1.92 43.93
CA ASP A 73 -5.07 -0.82 43.27
C ASP A 73 -6.57 -0.94 43.53
N PHE A 74 -7.12 0.05 44.24
CA PHE A 74 -8.54 0.15 44.56
C PHE A 74 -9.22 1.11 43.59
N ASP A 75 -10.10 0.58 42.76
CA ASP A 75 -10.84 1.31 41.72
C ASP A 75 -12.36 1.15 41.87
N ILE A 76 -12.87 1.04 43.11
CA ILE A 76 -14.29 0.85 43.42
C ILE A 76 -15.11 2.04 42.90
N LYS A 77 -16.23 1.75 42.28
CA LYS A 77 -17.09 2.75 41.64
C LYS A 77 -18.45 2.87 42.31
N THR A 78 -18.97 4.07 42.26
CA THR A 78 -20.40 4.37 42.58
C THR A 78 -20.95 5.06 41.34
N ASP A 79 -22.06 4.54 40.80
CA ASP A 79 -22.69 5.05 39.58
C ASP A 79 -21.71 5.19 38.38
N GLY A 80 -20.80 4.21 38.23
CA GLY A 80 -19.83 4.14 37.14
C GLY A 80 -18.62 5.07 37.29
N ARG A 81 -18.49 5.80 38.38
CA ARG A 81 -17.36 6.69 38.67
C ARG A 81 -16.59 6.20 39.89
N LYS A 82 -15.26 6.31 39.85
CA LYS A 82 -14.41 5.95 40.99
C LYS A 82 -14.77 6.80 42.20
N ASP A 83 -14.97 6.13 43.31
CA ASP A 83 -15.42 6.76 44.58
C ASP A 83 -14.27 6.73 45.59
N LEU A 84 -13.63 7.86 45.84
CA LEU A 84 -12.47 7.95 46.73
C LEU A 84 -12.79 7.49 48.17
N ASN A 85 -13.98 7.84 48.70
CA ASN A 85 -14.34 7.46 50.06
C ASN A 85 -14.49 5.96 50.23
N ARG A 86 -15.10 5.29 49.28
CA ARG A 86 -15.21 3.83 49.24
C ARG A 86 -13.86 3.15 49.08
N ASN A 87 -12.99 3.72 48.22
CA ASN A 87 -11.62 3.22 48.05
C ASN A 87 -10.80 3.35 49.32
N LEU A 88 -10.87 4.48 50.01
CA LEU A 88 -10.21 4.69 51.31
C LEU A 88 -10.75 3.76 52.37
N GLN A 89 -12.06 3.53 52.45
CA GLN A 89 -12.67 2.59 53.37
C GLN A 89 -12.20 1.17 53.15
N ALA A 90 -12.24 0.69 51.89
CA ALA A 90 -11.79 -0.63 51.56
C ALA A 90 -10.28 -0.83 51.81
N ALA A 91 -9.46 0.15 51.48
CA ALA A 91 -8.02 0.15 51.68
C ALA A 91 -7.66 0.17 53.18
N SER A 92 -8.49 0.78 54.03
CA SER A 92 -8.26 0.84 55.49
C SER A 92 -8.42 -0.51 56.21
N GLU A 93 -9.07 -1.47 55.54
CA GLU A 93 -9.20 -2.86 56.06
C GLU A 93 -7.93 -3.70 55.84
N TRP A 94 -6.97 -3.18 55.07
CA TRP A 94 -5.70 -3.86 54.79
C TRP A 94 -4.64 -3.52 55.83
N PRO A 95 -3.60 -4.37 56.00
CA PRO A 95 -2.48 -4.05 56.90
C PRO A 95 -1.88 -2.67 56.60
N PRO A 96 -1.57 -1.84 57.65
CA PRO A 96 -1.03 -0.52 57.47
C PRO A 96 0.26 -0.51 56.61
N THR A 97 0.28 0.32 55.60
CA THR A 97 1.41 0.48 54.67
C THR A 97 1.38 1.83 53.99
N TYR A 98 2.37 2.14 53.21
CA TYR A 98 2.38 3.33 52.37
C TYR A 98 1.20 3.30 51.39
N ALA A 99 0.48 4.41 51.37
CA ALA A 99 -0.70 4.57 50.51
C ALA A 99 -0.66 5.93 49.83
N GLU A 100 -1.11 5.97 48.60
CA GLU A 100 -1.26 7.20 47.81
C GLU A 100 -2.50 7.14 46.96
N THR A 101 -2.99 8.33 46.50
CA THR A 101 -4.05 8.37 45.50
C THR A 101 -3.54 7.93 44.15
N SER A 102 -4.39 7.24 43.38
CA SER A 102 -4.10 6.94 41.99
C SER A 102 -3.96 8.22 41.15
N GLN A 103 -3.38 8.14 39.98
CA GLN A 103 -3.16 9.26 39.07
C GLN A 103 -4.43 10.13 38.85
N GLY A 104 -5.61 9.52 38.82
CA GLY A 104 -6.89 10.19 38.64
C GLY A 104 -7.47 10.85 39.91
N GLY A 105 -6.82 10.67 41.07
CA GLY A 105 -7.20 11.25 42.32
C GLY A 105 -8.35 10.54 43.09
N ASN A 106 -9.06 9.61 42.47
CA ASN A 106 -10.23 8.92 43.03
C ASN A 106 -10.04 7.42 43.32
N GLY A 107 -8.90 6.85 42.92
CA GLY A 107 -8.49 5.52 43.33
C GLY A 107 -7.44 5.59 44.42
N VAL A 108 -7.14 4.45 45.04
CA VAL A 108 -6.14 4.34 46.12
C VAL A 108 -5.17 3.20 45.81
N HIS A 109 -3.89 3.49 45.94
CA HIS A 109 -2.81 2.50 45.82
C HIS A 109 -2.22 2.19 47.18
N LEU A 110 -2.24 0.94 47.61
CA LEU A 110 -1.45 0.46 48.73
C LEU A 110 -0.18 -0.22 48.20
N HIS A 111 0.96 0.13 48.75
CA HIS A 111 2.27 -0.40 48.36
C HIS A 111 2.78 -1.39 49.40
N TYR A 112 3.22 -2.56 48.94
CA TYR A 112 3.80 -3.58 49.78
C TYR A 112 5.06 -4.15 49.17
N ILE A 113 5.94 -4.67 50.04
CA ILE A 113 7.00 -5.60 49.63
C ILE A 113 6.48 -7.00 49.84
N TYR A 114 6.33 -7.75 48.76
CA TYR A 114 5.87 -9.15 48.84
C TYR A 114 7.03 -10.10 49.10
N ASP A 115 6.88 -10.94 50.14
CA ASP A 115 7.94 -11.85 50.57
C ASP A 115 7.99 -13.15 49.78
N GLY A 116 7.04 -13.38 48.87
CA GLY A 116 6.95 -14.53 47.95
C GLY A 116 7.37 -14.18 46.53
N ASP A 117 7.03 -15.08 45.59
CA ASP A 117 7.23 -14.83 44.16
C ASP A 117 6.05 -14.02 43.61
N PRO A 118 6.25 -12.71 43.23
CA PRO A 118 5.18 -11.90 42.69
C PRO A 118 4.57 -12.41 41.39
N THR A 119 5.32 -13.23 40.64
CA THR A 119 4.85 -13.78 39.35
C THR A 119 3.75 -14.83 39.54
N GLU A 120 3.61 -15.38 40.76
CA GLU A 120 2.55 -16.33 41.10
C GLU A 120 1.25 -15.68 41.58
N LEU A 121 1.25 -14.35 41.86
CA LEU A 121 0.08 -13.64 42.35
C LEU A 121 -0.98 -13.50 41.28
N ALA A 122 -2.26 -13.69 41.61
CA ALA A 122 -3.38 -13.36 40.75
C ALA A 122 -3.46 -11.84 40.57
N ARG A 123 -3.91 -11.39 39.42
CA ARG A 123 -4.08 -9.96 39.13
C ARG A 123 -5.29 -9.38 39.86
N LEU A 124 -6.34 -10.16 40.03
CA LEU A 124 -7.57 -9.72 40.62
C LEU A 124 -7.66 -10.23 42.07
N TYR A 125 -7.85 -9.32 42.99
CA TYR A 125 -8.14 -9.65 44.38
C TYR A 125 -9.64 -9.77 44.59
N ASP A 126 -10.40 -8.78 44.19
CA ASP A 126 -11.86 -8.71 44.25
C ASP A 126 -12.36 -7.82 43.09
N GLU A 127 -13.69 -7.62 42.98
CA GLU A 127 -14.26 -6.69 42.04
C GLU A 127 -13.69 -5.28 42.27
N ASP A 128 -13.16 -4.67 41.23
CA ASP A 128 -12.50 -3.35 41.27
C ASP A 128 -11.26 -3.22 42.20
N ILE A 129 -10.65 -4.36 42.66
CA ILE A 129 -9.42 -4.37 43.42
C ILE A 129 -8.38 -5.26 42.70
N GLU A 130 -7.33 -4.64 42.19
CA GLU A 130 -6.29 -5.33 41.43
C GLU A 130 -4.95 -5.42 42.19
N ILE A 131 -4.23 -6.54 42.00
CA ILE A 131 -2.84 -6.69 42.43
C ILE A 131 -1.94 -6.42 41.24
N LYS A 132 -1.13 -5.36 41.33
CA LYS A 132 -0.17 -4.99 40.28
C LYS A 132 1.22 -5.48 40.68
N VAL A 133 1.84 -6.22 39.78
CA VAL A 133 3.22 -6.69 39.87
C VAL A 133 4.03 -6.07 38.73
N PHE A 134 5.31 -5.79 38.98
CA PHE A 134 6.18 -5.03 38.10
C PHE A 134 7.40 -5.83 37.68
N THR A 135 7.17 -6.95 37.03
CA THR A 135 8.21 -7.84 36.50
C THR A 135 8.51 -7.56 35.02
N GLY A 136 9.71 -7.89 34.58
CA GLY A 136 10.13 -7.68 33.18
C GLY A 136 10.13 -6.19 32.79
N ASP A 137 9.48 -5.82 31.70
CA ASP A 137 9.38 -4.44 31.22
C ASP A 137 8.24 -3.63 31.83
N SER A 138 7.46 -4.20 32.74
CA SER A 138 6.40 -3.49 33.42
C SER A 138 6.96 -2.43 34.40
N SER A 139 6.21 -1.37 34.60
CA SER A 139 6.58 -0.26 35.48
C SER A 139 5.37 0.35 36.16
N LEU A 140 5.58 0.92 37.30
CA LEU A 140 4.56 1.66 38.04
C LEU A 140 4.31 3.01 37.39
N ARG A 141 3.09 3.26 36.96
CA ARG A 141 2.62 4.59 36.52
C ARG A 141 2.09 5.34 37.74
N ARG A 142 2.62 6.52 37.94
CA ARG A 142 2.42 7.25 39.18
C ARG A 142 2.28 8.78 38.92
N LYS A 143 1.50 9.41 39.79
CA LYS A 143 1.44 10.87 39.95
C LYS A 143 1.13 11.13 41.44
N VAL A 144 2.07 11.73 42.17
CA VAL A 144 1.90 11.99 43.59
C VAL A 144 0.99 13.21 43.77
N THR A 145 -0.14 13.01 44.45
CA THR A 145 -1.04 14.08 44.83
C THR A 145 -1.28 14.07 46.33
N HIS A 146 -1.68 12.94 46.90
CA HIS A 146 -1.90 12.76 48.33
C HIS A 146 -1.40 11.39 48.75
N CYS A 147 -0.71 11.31 49.89
CA CYS A 147 -0.21 10.05 50.48
C CYS A 147 -0.25 10.12 52.03
N ASN A 148 -0.01 8.97 52.66
CA ASN A 148 -0.01 8.86 54.11
C ASN A 148 1.39 8.89 54.75
N ASN A 149 2.46 8.76 53.97
CA ASN A 149 3.85 8.75 54.45
C ASN A 149 4.18 7.69 55.52
N ILE A 150 3.44 6.58 55.48
CA ILE A 150 3.79 5.39 56.29
C ILE A 150 4.84 4.59 55.50
N PRO A 151 5.88 3.98 56.14
CA PRO A 151 6.83 3.12 55.43
C PRO A 151 6.12 1.97 54.74
N VAL A 152 6.63 1.54 53.59
CA VAL A 152 6.14 0.37 52.84
C VAL A 152 6.31 -0.88 53.72
N ALA A 153 5.21 -1.57 53.99
CA ALA A 153 5.18 -2.77 54.79
C ALA A 153 5.44 -4.04 53.98
N HIS A 154 5.88 -5.08 54.67
CA HIS A 154 5.96 -6.41 54.09
C HIS A 154 4.62 -7.13 54.14
N ILE A 155 4.31 -7.93 53.16
CA ILE A 155 3.15 -8.83 53.12
C ILE A 155 3.58 -10.20 52.58
N SER A 156 3.15 -11.25 53.24
CA SER A 156 3.51 -12.65 52.86
C SER A 156 2.30 -13.55 52.66
N GLU A 157 1.13 -13.15 53.12
CA GLU A 157 -0.10 -13.97 53.12
C GLU A 157 -1.32 -13.13 52.75
N GLY A 158 -2.43 -13.80 52.47
CA GLY A 158 -3.73 -13.18 52.19
C GLY A 158 -3.93 -12.74 50.77
N LEU A 159 -2.94 -12.91 49.89
CA LEU A 159 -3.07 -12.61 48.46
C LEU A 159 -3.41 -13.86 47.65
N PRO A 160 -4.33 -13.76 46.66
CA PRO A 160 -4.69 -14.87 45.81
C PRO A 160 -3.57 -15.19 44.81
N PHE A 161 -3.31 -16.48 44.64
CA PHE A 161 -2.40 -16.94 43.60
C PHE A 161 -3.14 -17.09 42.25
N LYS A 162 -2.42 -16.93 41.17
CA LYS A 162 -2.88 -17.40 39.87
C LYS A 162 -3.36 -18.82 40.06
N GLU A 163 -4.62 -19.09 39.77
CA GLU A 163 -5.04 -20.45 39.58
C GLU A 163 -4.04 -21.06 38.60
N LYS A 164 -3.26 -22.04 39.09
CA LYS A 164 -2.53 -22.93 38.16
C LYS A 164 -3.64 -23.66 37.39
N LYS A 165 -4.15 -23.04 36.34
CA LYS A 165 -4.87 -23.76 35.31
C LYS A 165 -3.84 -24.70 34.71
N VAL A 166 -3.65 -25.80 35.39
CA VAL A 166 -2.89 -26.94 34.90
C VAL A 166 -3.72 -27.42 33.73
N ILE A 167 -3.27 -27.03 32.55
CA ILE A 167 -3.71 -27.69 31.32
C ILE A 167 -3.21 -29.10 31.55
N ASN A 168 -4.13 -29.96 31.92
CA ASN A 168 -3.79 -31.35 32.15
C ASN A 168 -3.18 -31.88 30.86
N LYS A 169 -1.88 -32.21 30.84
CA LYS A 169 -1.18 -32.68 29.64
C LYS A 169 -1.90 -33.83 28.96
N THR A 170 -2.66 -34.63 29.74
CA THR A 170 -3.57 -35.66 29.25
C THR A 170 -4.83 -35.11 28.55
N THR A 171 -5.21 -33.85 28.78
CA THR A 171 -6.40 -33.25 28.18
C THR A 171 -6.13 -32.66 26.78
N MET A 172 -4.86 -32.40 26.42
CA MET A 172 -4.44 -31.95 25.09
C MET A 172 -3.82 -33.10 24.27
N ALA A 173 -4.48 -34.25 24.22
CA ALA A 173 -3.93 -35.39 23.50
C ALA A 173 -4.04 -35.34 21.99
N ASN A 174 -4.91 -34.47 21.45
CA ASN A 174 -5.14 -34.32 20.00
C ASN A 174 -5.78 -32.97 19.65
N GLU A 175 -5.86 -32.67 18.36
CA GLU A 175 -6.48 -31.45 17.84
C GLU A 175 -7.92 -31.23 18.35
N LYS A 176 -8.73 -32.28 18.43
CA LYS A 176 -10.11 -32.20 18.94
C LYS A 176 -10.16 -31.60 20.35
N LYS A 177 -9.24 -31.99 21.22
CA LYS A 177 -9.15 -31.44 22.56
C LYS A 177 -8.66 -30.01 22.63
N VAL A 178 -7.75 -29.63 21.72
CA VAL A 178 -7.33 -28.23 21.53
C VAL A 178 -8.52 -27.37 21.14
N ARG A 179 -9.32 -27.82 20.17
CA ARG A 179 -10.54 -27.12 19.74
C ARG A 179 -11.55 -26.97 20.87
N GLU A 180 -11.81 -28.04 21.63
CA GLU A 180 -12.75 -28.00 22.78
C GLU A 180 -12.29 -27.00 23.86
N LEU A 181 -11.00 -26.89 24.10
CA LEU A 181 -10.45 -25.93 25.07
C LEU A 181 -10.58 -24.48 24.58
N ILE A 182 -10.33 -24.24 23.31
CA ILE A 182 -10.52 -22.91 22.70
C ILE A 182 -12.00 -22.53 22.77
N GLU A 183 -12.91 -23.40 22.34
CA GLU A 183 -14.35 -23.14 22.36
C GLU A 183 -14.88 -22.86 23.78
N ARG A 184 -14.37 -23.56 24.77
CA ARG A 184 -14.75 -23.31 26.17
C ARG A 184 -14.42 -21.89 26.60
N ASN A 185 -13.29 -21.35 26.14
CA ASN A 185 -12.93 -19.96 26.43
C ASN A 185 -13.73 -18.93 25.64
N LEU A 186 -14.14 -19.26 24.43
CA LEU A 186 -15.00 -18.40 23.61
C LEU A 186 -16.45 -18.30 24.12
N ARG A 187 -16.89 -19.25 24.93
CA ARG A 187 -18.25 -19.26 25.54
C ARG A 187 -18.34 -18.47 26.85
N LYS A 188 -17.25 -17.94 27.35
CA LYS A 188 -17.26 -17.10 28.56
C LYS A 188 -18.00 -15.80 28.28
N GLU A 189 -18.72 -15.29 29.28
CA GLU A 189 -19.37 -13.99 29.17
C GLU A 189 -18.36 -12.89 28.80
N ILE A 190 -18.80 -11.97 27.94
CA ILE A 190 -17.98 -10.87 27.50
C ILE A 190 -17.99 -9.81 28.60
N HIS A 191 -16.93 -9.81 29.40
CA HIS A 191 -16.64 -8.71 30.33
C HIS A 191 -15.91 -7.58 29.59
N PRO A 192 -15.83 -6.37 30.17
CA PRO A 192 -15.06 -5.25 29.62
C PRO A 192 -13.62 -5.61 29.25
N SER A 193 -13.06 -6.68 29.83
CA SER A 193 -11.75 -7.21 29.47
C SER A 193 -11.83 -8.67 29.05
N THR A 194 -11.75 -8.93 27.75
CA THR A 194 -11.62 -10.30 27.19
C THR A 194 -10.16 -10.77 27.13
N LYS A 195 -9.20 -9.88 27.37
CA LYS A 195 -7.77 -10.17 27.24
C LYS A 195 -7.29 -11.40 28.03
N PRO A 196 -7.71 -11.65 29.29
CA PRO A 196 -7.30 -12.85 30.01
C PRO A 196 -7.71 -14.16 29.33
N SER A 197 -8.88 -14.20 28.69
CA SER A 197 -9.33 -15.37 27.92
C SER A 197 -8.55 -15.52 26.62
N VAL A 198 -8.22 -14.43 25.96
CA VAL A 198 -7.36 -14.42 24.77
C VAL A 198 -5.94 -14.90 25.11
N ASP A 199 -5.35 -14.40 26.21
CA ASP A 199 -4.04 -14.84 26.66
C ASP A 199 -4.04 -16.33 27.03
N PHE A 200 -5.14 -16.84 27.56
CA PHE A 200 -5.27 -18.25 27.86
C PHE A 200 -5.38 -19.11 26.60
N ILE A 201 -6.10 -18.67 25.58
CA ILE A 201 -6.12 -19.34 24.27
C ILE A 201 -4.71 -19.36 23.67
N ALA A 202 -3.98 -18.24 23.73
CA ALA A 202 -2.58 -18.18 23.28
C ALA A 202 -1.70 -19.19 24.03
N LYS A 203 -1.92 -19.36 25.33
CA LYS A 203 -1.21 -20.35 26.11
C LYS A 203 -1.54 -21.78 25.67
N ILE A 204 -2.81 -22.11 25.46
CA ILE A 204 -3.24 -23.41 24.95
C ILE A 204 -2.49 -23.77 23.67
N LEU A 205 -2.44 -22.86 22.72
CA LEU A 205 -1.82 -23.09 21.41
C LEU A 205 -0.29 -23.22 21.53
N ARG A 206 0.35 -22.40 22.36
CA ARG A 206 1.79 -22.50 22.61
C ARG A 206 2.16 -23.82 23.29
N ASP A 207 1.44 -24.20 24.35
CA ASP A 207 1.68 -25.44 25.05
C ASP A 207 1.45 -26.66 24.15
N ALA A 208 0.44 -26.62 23.28
CA ALA A 208 0.20 -27.68 22.30
C ALA A 208 1.36 -27.81 21.29
N LYS A 209 1.87 -26.65 20.81
CA LYS A 209 3.02 -26.61 19.90
C LYS A 209 4.31 -27.13 20.59
N GLU A 210 4.58 -26.71 21.82
CA GLU A 210 5.75 -27.12 22.58
C GLU A 210 5.73 -28.63 22.90
N GLN A 211 4.55 -29.22 23.02
CA GLN A 211 4.38 -30.66 23.19
C GLN A 211 4.51 -31.45 21.89
N GLY A 212 4.75 -30.79 20.77
CA GLY A 212 4.87 -31.43 19.46
C GLY A 212 3.54 -31.98 18.93
N LEU A 213 2.41 -31.47 19.41
CA LEU A 213 1.09 -31.91 18.96
C LEU A 213 0.86 -31.44 17.52
N VAL A 214 0.42 -32.32 16.66
CA VAL A 214 0.02 -31.98 15.29
C VAL A 214 -1.42 -31.47 15.30
N TYR A 215 -1.65 -30.25 14.88
CA TYR A 215 -2.98 -29.63 14.81
C TYR A 215 -3.04 -28.53 13.75
N ASP A 216 -4.23 -28.33 13.19
CA ASP A 216 -4.58 -27.17 12.36
C ASP A 216 -5.95 -26.63 12.81
N VAL A 217 -5.92 -25.50 13.54
CA VAL A 217 -7.12 -24.82 14.03
C VAL A 217 -7.25 -23.41 13.47
N LYS A 218 -6.70 -23.18 12.26
CA LYS A 218 -6.76 -21.88 11.56
C LYS A 218 -8.20 -21.41 11.36
N ASP A 219 -9.13 -22.32 11.16
CA ASP A 219 -10.57 -22.06 11.04
C ASP A 219 -11.18 -21.42 12.29
N MET A 220 -10.57 -21.58 13.46
CA MET A 220 -11.01 -20.95 14.70
C MET A 220 -10.47 -19.52 14.87
N LYS A 221 -9.42 -19.12 14.12
CA LYS A 221 -8.80 -17.79 14.26
C LYS A 221 -9.80 -16.64 14.08
N PRO A 222 -10.72 -16.65 13.11
CA PRO A 222 -11.73 -15.59 12.97
C PRO A 222 -12.60 -15.43 14.22
N ARG A 223 -13.02 -16.53 14.84
CA ARG A 223 -13.85 -16.50 16.04
C ARG A 223 -13.08 -15.98 17.27
N VAL A 224 -11.82 -16.39 17.41
CA VAL A 224 -10.94 -15.89 18.49
C VAL A 224 -10.70 -14.40 18.32
N LEU A 225 -10.50 -13.94 17.10
CA LEU A 225 -10.28 -12.53 16.80
C LEU A 225 -11.54 -11.69 17.03
N ALA A 226 -12.72 -12.17 16.63
CA ALA A 226 -13.99 -11.53 16.92
C ALA A 226 -14.23 -11.41 18.43
N PHE A 227 -13.90 -12.45 19.19
CA PHE A 227 -13.96 -12.42 20.65
C PHE A 227 -13.00 -11.37 21.25
N ALA A 228 -11.77 -11.29 20.77
CA ALA A 228 -10.79 -10.28 21.19
C ALA A 228 -11.26 -8.85 20.89
N MET A 229 -11.93 -8.64 19.78
CA MET A 229 -12.45 -7.32 19.36
C MET A 229 -13.63 -6.83 20.19
N ASN A 230 -14.36 -7.73 20.83
CA ASN A 230 -15.46 -7.35 21.73
C ASN A 230 -14.98 -6.77 23.07
N SER A 231 -13.69 -6.77 23.32
CA SER A 231 -13.11 -6.11 24.49
C SER A 231 -13.24 -4.60 24.36
N THR A 232 -13.84 -3.93 25.33
CA THR A 232 -13.90 -2.46 25.38
C THR A 232 -12.60 -1.85 25.92
N HIS A 233 -11.75 -2.66 26.56
CA HIS A 233 -10.46 -2.28 27.09
C HIS A 233 -9.38 -3.24 26.56
N GLN A 234 -8.26 -2.70 26.13
CA GLN A 234 -7.12 -3.48 25.62
C GLN A 234 -7.42 -4.30 24.34
N SER A 235 -8.40 -3.89 23.53
CA SER A 235 -8.72 -4.57 22.26
C SER A 235 -7.49 -4.68 21.34
N GLU A 236 -6.70 -3.62 21.19
CA GLU A 236 -5.48 -3.65 20.37
C GLU A 236 -4.46 -4.68 20.86
N ALA A 237 -4.24 -4.75 22.19
CA ALA A 237 -3.32 -5.72 22.77
C ALA A 237 -3.84 -7.15 22.61
N ALA A 238 -5.15 -7.37 22.76
CA ALA A 238 -5.79 -8.65 22.56
C ALA A 238 -5.71 -9.10 21.10
N ILE A 239 -5.99 -8.22 20.14
CA ILE A 239 -5.86 -8.48 18.71
C ILE A 239 -4.41 -8.86 18.36
N LYS A 240 -3.44 -8.08 18.84
CA LYS A 240 -2.03 -8.39 18.62
C LYS A 240 -1.65 -9.78 19.12
N THR A 241 -2.13 -10.15 20.33
CA THR A 241 -1.91 -11.49 20.88
C THR A 241 -2.48 -12.57 19.97
N VAL A 242 -3.70 -12.40 19.44
CA VAL A 242 -4.32 -13.37 18.51
C VAL A 242 -3.50 -13.50 17.22
N MET A 243 -2.98 -12.39 16.70
CA MET A 243 -2.18 -12.42 15.48
C MET A 243 -0.88 -13.22 15.63
N GLU A 244 -0.32 -13.27 16.83
CA GLU A 244 0.91 -13.99 17.15
C GLU A 244 0.67 -15.46 17.57
N MET A 245 -0.59 -15.90 17.66
CA MET A 245 -0.92 -17.27 18.07
C MET A 245 -0.54 -18.30 17.01
N PRO A 246 0.07 -19.44 17.40
CA PRO A 246 0.33 -20.55 16.48
C PRO A 246 -0.94 -21.39 16.27
N PHE A 247 -1.80 -20.98 15.35
CA PHE A 247 -3.03 -21.72 15.02
C PHE A 247 -2.80 -23.03 14.26
N THR A 248 -1.57 -23.31 13.89
CA THR A 248 -1.18 -24.57 13.27
C THR A 248 0.20 -25.01 13.76
N ASN A 249 0.37 -26.31 13.92
CA ASN A 249 1.65 -26.98 14.11
C ASN A 249 1.73 -28.22 13.22
N GLU A 250 1.12 -28.16 12.04
CA GLU A 250 1.47 -29.09 10.99
C GLU A 250 2.87 -28.74 10.54
N ASP A 251 3.78 -29.74 10.46
CA ASP A 251 4.98 -29.59 9.67
C ASP A 251 4.53 -29.12 8.29
N PRO A 252 5.14 -28.09 7.71
CA PRO A 252 4.94 -27.84 6.32
C PRO A 252 5.56 -29.02 5.57
N GLU A 253 4.86 -30.17 5.49
CA GLU A 253 5.01 -30.97 4.28
C GLU A 253 4.93 -29.96 3.16
N GLU A 254 5.90 -29.96 2.27
CA GLU A 254 5.85 -29.29 0.99
C GLU A 254 4.48 -29.58 0.39
N LYS A 255 3.47 -28.83 0.83
CA LYS A 255 2.28 -28.65 0.00
C LYS A 255 2.88 -28.04 -1.23
N SER A 256 3.13 -28.87 -2.23
CA SER A 256 3.24 -28.41 -3.60
C SER A 256 2.18 -27.34 -3.68
N ILE A 257 2.59 -26.11 -3.98
CA ILE A 257 1.66 -25.00 -4.10
C ILE A 257 0.80 -25.35 -5.31
N GLY A 258 -0.13 -26.27 -5.08
CA GLY A 258 -1.20 -26.59 -5.99
C GLY A 258 -2.05 -25.36 -5.98
N PHE A 259 -1.99 -24.58 -7.04
CA PHE A 259 -2.95 -23.51 -7.27
C PHE A 259 -4.35 -24.08 -7.06
N PRO A 260 -5.25 -23.41 -6.30
CA PRO A 260 -6.59 -23.91 -6.10
C PRO A 260 -7.18 -24.32 -7.46
N THR A 261 -7.67 -25.55 -7.56
CA THR A 261 -8.35 -26.03 -8.77
C THR A 261 -9.78 -25.51 -8.73
N GLY A 262 -10.18 -24.71 -9.73
CA GLY A 262 -11.53 -24.15 -9.79
C GLY A 262 -11.62 -23.06 -10.85
N GLU A 263 -12.83 -22.61 -11.12
CA GLU A 263 -13.09 -21.53 -12.06
C GLU A 263 -12.68 -20.18 -11.49
N LEU A 264 -12.29 -19.26 -12.35
CA LEU A 264 -11.99 -17.90 -11.96
C LEU A 264 -13.28 -17.13 -11.68
N VAL A 265 -13.30 -16.38 -10.57
CA VAL A 265 -14.49 -15.63 -10.13
C VAL A 265 -14.10 -14.16 -9.96
N PHE A 266 -14.74 -13.29 -10.72
CA PHE A 266 -14.55 -11.85 -10.60
C PHE A 266 -15.48 -11.28 -9.54
N PHE A 267 -15.01 -10.35 -8.73
CA PHE A 267 -15.79 -9.75 -7.65
C PHE A 267 -15.47 -8.28 -7.43
N ASP A 268 -16.41 -7.59 -6.80
CA ASP A 268 -16.25 -6.21 -6.34
C ASP A 268 -17.11 -5.98 -5.10
N CYS A 269 -16.73 -5.00 -4.27
CA CYS A 269 -17.41 -4.66 -3.04
C CYS A 269 -17.86 -3.20 -3.02
N GLU A 270 -19.04 -2.95 -2.45
CA GLU A 270 -19.52 -1.61 -2.13
C GLU A 270 -19.80 -1.50 -0.64
N VAL A 271 -19.29 -0.45 -0.01
CA VAL A 271 -19.41 -0.24 1.43
C VAL A 271 -19.94 1.15 1.74
N PHE A 272 -21.12 1.16 2.37
CA PHE A 272 -21.76 2.36 2.92
C PHE A 272 -22.08 2.14 4.41
N PRO A 273 -22.42 3.17 5.19
CA PRO A 273 -22.68 2.99 6.61
C PRO A 273 -23.74 1.93 6.93
N ASN A 274 -24.75 1.75 6.07
CA ASN A 274 -25.85 0.81 6.25
C ASN A 274 -25.93 -0.30 5.22
N LEU A 275 -25.02 -0.35 4.26
CA LEU A 275 -25.08 -1.29 3.14
C LEU A 275 -23.68 -1.85 2.86
N PHE A 276 -23.57 -3.16 2.90
CA PHE A 276 -22.42 -3.90 2.39
C PHE A 276 -22.87 -4.81 1.26
N LEU A 277 -22.29 -4.62 0.09
CA LEU A 277 -22.66 -5.34 -1.12
C LEU A 277 -21.43 -6.04 -1.69
N VAL A 278 -21.57 -7.28 -2.07
CA VAL A 278 -20.56 -8.03 -2.82
C VAL A 278 -21.20 -8.64 -4.03
N ASN A 279 -20.74 -8.29 -5.21
CA ASN A 279 -21.16 -8.91 -6.44
C ASN A 279 -20.04 -9.77 -7.00
N TRP A 280 -20.38 -10.88 -7.62
CA TRP A 280 -19.39 -11.78 -8.20
C TRP A 280 -19.93 -12.51 -9.42
N LYS A 281 -19.02 -12.94 -10.28
CA LYS A 281 -19.32 -13.54 -11.57
C LYS A 281 -18.27 -14.60 -11.91
N VAL A 282 -18.71 -15.76 -12.33
CA VAL A 282 -17.81 -16.80 -12.87
C VAL A 282 -17.35 -16.39 -14.26
N LYS A 283 -16.06 -16.56 -14.55
CA LYS A 283 -15.50 -16.23 -15.87
C LYS A 283 -16.27 -16.90 -17.00
N GLY A 284 -16.69 -16.11 -17.97
CA GLY A 284 -17.44 -16.56 -19.14
C GLY A 284 -18.94 -16.80 -18.90
N ASN A 285 -19.39 -16.76 -17.66
CA ASN A 285 -20.82 -16.86 -17.34
C ASN A 285 -21.44 -15.45 -17.30
N PRO A 286 -22.53 -15.18 -18.04
CA PRO A 286 -23.12 -13.83 -18.06
C PRO A 286 -23.81 -13.42 -16.77
N THR A 287 -24.10 -14.35 -15.86
CA THR A 287 -24.83 -14.07 -14.63
C THR A 287 -23.92 -13.43 -13.58
N VAL A 288 -24.31 -12.27 -13.08
CA VAL A 288 -23.69 -11.64 -11.90
C VAL A 288 -24.54 -11.97 -10.68
N HIS A 289 -23.89 -12.55 -9.67
CA HIS A 289 -24.53 -12.85 -8.40
C HIS A 289 -24.35 -11.68 -7.44
N ARG A 290 -25.43 -11.28 -6.78
CA ARG A 290 -25.47 -10.16 -5.84
C ARG A 290 -25.63 -10.66 -4.42
N MET A 291 -24.78 -10.21 -3.51
CA MET A 291 -24.87 -10.50 -2.08
C MET A 291 -25.08 -9.19 -1.34
N ILE A 292 -26.33 -8.95 -0.90
CA ILE A 292 -26.70 -7.74 -0.17
C ILE A 292 -26.63 -8.03 1.32
N ASN A 293 -25.78 -7.29 2.03
CA ASN A 293 -25.49 -7.50 3.45
C ASN A 293 -25.19 -8.97 3.79
N PRO A 294 -24.26 -9.61 3.08
CA PRO A 294 -23.98 -11.03 3.29
C PRO A 294 -23.49 -11.30 4.71
N THR A 295 -23.80 -12.49 5.20
CA THR A 295 -23.33 -12.97 6.49
C THR A 295 -21.84 -13.32 6.45
N PRO A 296 -21.17 -13.42 7.62
CA PRO A 296 -19.80 -13.91 7.66
C PRO A 296 -19.60 -15.27 6.97
N GLU A 297 -20.55 -16.19 7.16
CA GLU A 297 -20.51 -17.54 6.57
C GLU A 297 -20.65 -17.52 5.05
N GLU A 298 -21.49 -16.63 4.51
CA GLU A 298 -21.61 -16.42 3.05
C GLU A 298 -20.33 -15.88 2.45
N ILE A 299 -19.63 -14.97 3.15
CA ILE A 299 -18.33 -14.46 2.71
C ILE A 299 -17.24 -15.53 2.84
N GLU A 300 -17.24 -16.34 3.89
CA GLU A 300 -16.29 -17.46 4.01
C GLU A 300 -16.44 -18.41 2.80
N ALA A 301 -17.65 -18.76 2.42
CA ALA A 301 -17.92 -19.59 1.24
C ALA A 301 -17.44 -18.93 -0.05
N LEU A 302 -17.63 -17.62 -0.21
CA LEU A 302 -17.11 -16.88 -1.35
C LEU A 302 -15.57 -16.91 -1.41
N CYS A 303 -14.90 -16.79 -0.27
CA CYS A 303 -13.45 -16.79 -0.16
C CYS A 303 -12.80 -18.14 -0.50
N GLU A 304 -13.55 -19.24 -0.55
CA GLU A 304 -13.07 -20.54 -1.03
C GLU A 304 -12.86 -20.56 -2.54
N MET A 305 -13.47 -19.63 -3.28
CA MET A 305 -13.36 -19.52 -4.72
C MET A 305 -12.06 -18.80 -5.13
N ARG A 306 -11.68 -18.95 -6.41
CA ARG A 306 -10.56 -18.21 -6.98
C ARG A 306 -10.97 -16.77 -7.32
N LEU A 307 -10.94 -15.90 -6.33
CA LEU A 307 -11.39 -14.53 -6.45
C LEU A 307 -10.37 -13.66 -7.18
N ILE A 308 -10.84 -12.91 -8.16
CA ILE A 308 -10.08 -11.91 -8.90
C ILE A 308 -10.82 -10.58 -8.78
N GLY A 309 -10.18 -9.59 -8.23
CA GLY A 309 -10.69 -8.24 -8.14
C GLY A 309 -9.79 -7.23 -8.82
N PHE A 310 -10.24 -6.00 -8.85
CA PHE A 310 -9.46 -4.86 -9.34
C PHE A 310 -9.00 -4.00 -8.16
N ASN A 311 -7.69 -3.92 -7.93
CA ASN A 311 -7.10 -3.27 -6.77
C ASN A 311 -7.59 -3.84 -5.42
N CYS A 312 -8.01 -5.09 -5.43
CA CYS A 312 -8.68 -5.74 -4.31
C CYS A 312 -7.74 -6.06 -3.13
N ARG A 313 -6.48 -6.29 -3.37
CA ARG A 313 -5.49 -6.56 -2.30
C ARG A 313 -5.43 -5.46 -1.26
N LYS A 314 -5.63 -4.21 -1.67
CA LYS A 314 -5.53 -3.04 -0.80
C LYS A 314 -6.85 -2.60 -0.19
N TYR A 315 -7.98 -3.10 -0.70
CA TYR A 315 -9.29 -2.68 -0.24
C TYR A 315 -10.25 -3.85 -0.05
N ASP A 316 -10.79 -4.41 -1.14
CA ASP A 316 -11.87 -5.42 -1.07
C ASP A 316 -11.51 -6.62 -0.23
N ASN A 317 -10.29 -7.12 -0.33
CA ASN A 317 -9.81 -8.25 0.46
C ASN A 317 -9.94 -8.00 1.96
N HIS A 318 -9.61 -6.77 2.40
CA HIS A 318 -9.71 -6.39 3.81
C HIS A 318 -11.16 -6.27 4.28
N ILE A 319 -12.05 -5.79 3.42
CA ILE A 319 -13.49 -5.71 3.70
C ILE A 319 -14.08 -7.11 3.82
N LEU A 320 -13.79 -8.01 2.87
CA LEU A 320 -14.24 -9.40 2.95
C LEU A 320 -13.71 -10.09 4.20
N TYR A 321 -12.43 -9.95 4.48
CA TYR A 321 -11.81 -10.55 5.65
C TYR A 321 -12.43 -10.04 6.95
N ALA A 322 -12.65 -8.74 7.07
CA ALA A 322 -13.29 -8.14 8.24
C ALA A 322 -14.72 -8.66 8.44
N ARG A 323 -15.48 -8.89 7.36
CA ARG A 323 -16.82 -9.51 7.48
C ARG A 323 -16.72 -10.94 8.00
N THR A 324 -15.76 -11.74 7.56
CA THR A 324 -15.56 -13.09 8.11
C THR A 324 -15.25 -13.08 9.61
N LEU A 325 -14.65 -11.99 10.10
CA LEU A 325 -14.39 -11.75 11.52
C LEU A 325 -15.62 -11.28 12.31
N GLY A 326 -16.78 -11.09 11.65
CA GLY A 326 -18.02 -10.66 12.28
C GLY A 326 -18.23 -9.14 12.32
N PHE A 327 -17.48 -8.35 11.54
CA PHE A 327 -17.74 -6.91 11.42
C PHE A 327 -19.13 -6.68 10.87
N ASN A 328 -19.92 -5.83 11.54
CA ASN A 328 -21.18 -5.34 11.02
C ASN A 328 -20.95 -4.21 9.99
N ASN A 329 -22.01 -3.75 9.34
CA ASN A 329 -21.93 -2.73 8.31
C ASN A 329 -21.24 -1.43 8.81
N ALA A 330 -21.56 -0.98 10.01
CA ALA A 330 -20.98 0.20 10.59
C ALA A 330 -19.45 0.06 10.78
N LYS A 331 -18.99 -1.08 11.28
CA LYS A 331 -17.56 -1.38 11.45
C LYS A 331 -16.84 -1.56 10.11
N LEU A 332 -17.51 -2.15 9.11
CA LEU A 332 -16.97 -2.23 7.75
C LEU A 332 -16.80 -0.84 7.12
N TYR A 333 -17.77 0.03 7.33
CA TYR A 333 -17.67 1.41 6.87
C TYR A 333 -16.51 2.16 7.55
N ASP A 334 -16.34 2.01 8.85
CA ASP A 334 -15.21 2.61 9.58
C ASP A 334 -13.86 2.07 9.08
N LEU A 335 -13.78 0.78 8.78
CA LEU A 335 -12.59 0.16 8.17
C LEU A 335 -12.33 0.73 6.78
N SER A 336 -13.36 0.80 5.93
CA SER A 336 -13.28 1.39 4.59
C SER A 336 -12.74 2.81 4.64
N LYS A 337 -13.29 3.64 5.52
CA LYS A 337 -12.84 5.02 5.74
C LYS A 337 -11.35 5.09 6.09
N ARG A 338 -10.91 4.28 7.04
CA ARG A 338 -9.49 4.23 7.45
C ARG A 338 -8.56 3.77 6.32
N ILE A 339 -8.98 2.80 5.51
CA ILE A 339 -8.21 2.35 4.36
C ILE A 339 -8.07 3.47 3.32
N ILE A 340 -9.17 4.14 3.01
CA ILE A 340 -9.20 5.25 2.03
C ILE A 340 -8.33 6.42 2.52
N GLU A 341 -8.33 6.72 3.82
CA GLU A 341 -7.51 7.76 4.44
C GLU A 341 -6.03 7.35 4.61
N ASN A 342 -5.63 6.18 4.08
CA ASN A 342 -4.26 5.63 4.18
C ASN A 342 -3.75 5.47 5.63
N SER A 343 -4.63 5.11 6.56
CA SER A 343 -4.20 4.76 7.92
C SER A 343 -3.28 3.53 7.90
N VAL A 344 -2.08 3.67 8.41
CA VAL A 344 -1.04 2.61 8.43
C VAL A 344 -1.50 1.35 9.18
N THR A 345 -2.49 1.47 10.05
CA THR A 345 -3.01 0.39 10.90
C THR A 345 -4.34 -0.21 10.41
N ALA A 346 -4.83 0.20 9.25
CA ALA A 346 -6.18 -0.14 8.81
C ALA A 346 -6.33 -1.58 8.28
N GLY A 347 -5.28 -2.17 7.71
CA GLY A 347 -5.35 -3.46 7.02
C GLY A 347 -5.03 -4.67 7.89
N PHE A 348 -5.37 -5.84 7.37
CA PHE A 348 -5.03 -7.14 7.95
C PHE A 348 -4.00 -7.85 7.06
N VAL A 349 -2.94 -8.38 7.67
CA VAL A 349 -1.87 -9.05 6.92
C VAL A 349 -2.40 -10.26 6.15
N GLU A 350 -3.30 -11.03 6.75
CA GLU A 350 -3.89 -12.22 6.13
C GLU A 350 -4.83 -11.90 4.96
N ALA A 351 -5.46 -10.74 4.99
CA ALA A 351 -6.39 -10.34 3.95
C ALA A 351 -5.74 -10.17 2.58
N TYR A 352 -4.46 -9.80 2.52
CA TYR A 352 -3.75 -9.66 1.24
C TYR A 352 -3.78 -10.95 0.41
N ASN A 353 -3.82 -12.11 1.05
CA ASN A 353 -3.79 -13.41 0.39
C ASN A 353 -5.18 -14.03 0.16
N LEU A 354 -6.24 -13.28 0.40
CA LEU A 354 -7.60 -13.76 0.25
C LEU A 354 -8.01 -13.93 -1.22
N SER A 355 -7.59 -13.04 -2.09
CA SER A 355 -7.80 -13.14 -3.53
C SER A 355 -6.81 -14.10 -4.19
N TYR A 356 -7.21 -14.65 -5.34
CA TYR A 356 -6.31 -15.46 -6.18
C TYR A 356 -5.31 -14.59 -6.94
N THR A 357 -5.76 -13.43 -7.42
CA THR A 357 -4.91 -12.38 -7.99
C THR A 357 -5.64 -11.03 -7.99
N ASP A 358 -4.91 -9.99 -8.35
CA ASP A 358 -5.40 -8.62 -8.45
C ASP A 358 -5.00 -8.03 -9.80
N VAL A 359 -6.01 -7.69 -10.60
CA VAL A 359 -5.80 -7.18 -11.97
C VAL A 359 -4.94 -5.92 -11.98
N TYR A 360 -5.18 -5.01 -11.06
CA TYR A 360 -4.38 -3.78 -10.96
C TYR A 360 -2.91 -4.07 -10.67
N ASP A 361 -2.63 -5.06 -9.84
CA ASP A 361 -1.25 -5.36 -9.47
C ASP A 361 -0.47 -5.99 -10.63
N PHE A 362 -1.03 -6.97 -11.33
CA PHE A 362 -0.30 -7.61 -12.42
C PHE A 362 -0.29 -6.82 -13.74
N ALA A 363 -1.20 -5.87 -13.91
CA ALA A 363 -1.23 -5.04 -15.12
C ALA A 363 0.06 -4.22 -15.25
N ALA A 364 0.70 -4.28 -16.41
CA ALA A 364 1.88 -3.47 -16.71
C ALA A 364 1.52 -1.98 -16.77
N THR A 365 0.37 -1.65 -17.35
CA THR A 365 -0.17 -0.30 -17.39
C THR A 365 -1.07 -0.04 -16.18
N LYS A 366 -0.72 0.94 -15.36
CA LYS A 366 -1.49 1.29 -14.16
C LYS A 366 -2.55 2.33 -14.50
N MET A 367 -3.79 1.90 -14.57
CA MET A 367 -4.97 2.76 -14.76
C MET A 367 -6.07 2.35 -13.78
N SER A 368 -6.96 3.28 -13.44
CA SER A 368 -8.17 2.95 -12.66
C SER A 368 -9.14 2.12 -13.52
N LEU A 369 -10.02 1.37 -12.85
CA LEU A 369 -11.05 0.57 -13.55
C LEU A 369 -11.93 1.48 -14.45
N LYS A 370 -12.33 2.64 -13.95
CA LYS A 370 -13.13 3.62 -14.70
C LYS A 370 -12.42 4.13 -15.96
N LYS A 371 -11.12 4.32 -15.87
CA LYS A 371 -10.34 4.70 -17.06
C LYS A 371 -10.22 3.56 -18.05
N TRP A 372 -10.07 2.31 -17.60
CA TRP A 372 -10.12 1.13 -18.45
C TRP A 372 -11.46 0.99 -19.17
N GLU A 373 -12.58 1.25 -18.48
CA GLU A 373 -13.91 1.25 -19.11
C GLU A 373 -13.95 2.17 -20.32
N ILE A 374 -13.42 3.37 -20.20
CA ILE A 374 -13.35 4.36 -21.28
C ILE A 374 -12.42 3.91 -22.40
N GLU A 375 -11.20 3.51 -22.07
CA GLU A 375 -10.19 3.08 -23.05
C GLU A 375 -10.64 1.86 -23.87
N LEU A 376 -11.34 0.92 -23.27
CA LEU A 376 -11.84 -0.28 -23.94
C LEU A 376 -13.22 -0.09 -24.58
N GLY A 377 -13.82 1.09 -24.43
CA GLY A 377 -15.18 1.34 -24.94
C GLY A 377 -16.26 0.50 -24.24
N LEU A 378 -16.05 0.14 -22.99
CA LEU A 378 -17.02 -0.58 -22.16
C LEU A 378 -18.08 0.40 -21.63
N HIS A 379 -19.19 -0.15 -21.12
CA HIS A 379 -20.16 0.67 -20.41
C HIS A 379 -19.51 1.33 -19.21
N HIS A 380 -19.54 2.66 -19.17
CA HIS A 380 -18.98 3.47 -18.09
C HIS A 380 -20.12 4.00 -17.22
N GLN A 381 -20.08 3.64 -15.94
CA GLN A 381 -21.07 4.07 -14.96
C GLN A 381 -20.35 4.63 -13.73
N GLU A 382 -20.85 5.77 -13.24
CA GLU A 382 -20.43 6.37 -12.00
C GLU A 382 -21.62 6.41 -11.03
N LEU A 383 -21.36 6.19 -9.76
CA LEU A 383 -22.39 6.20 -8.72
C LEU A 383 -22.50 7.60 -8.11
N GLY A 384 -23.68 8.22 -8.23
CA GLY A 384 -23.98 9.56 -7.73
C GLY A 384 -24.38 9.63 -6.27
N LEU A 385 -24.09 8.62 -5.46
CA LEU A 385 -24.44 8.56 -4.05
C LEU A 385 -23.26 8.98 -3.17
N PRO A 386 -23.48 9.78 -2.10
CA PRO A 386 -22.47 10.05 -1.10
C PRO A 386 -22.03 8.74 -0.43
N TRP A 387 -20.74 8.47 -0.42
CA TRP A 387 -20.17 7.24 0.15
C TRP A 387 -20.23 7.19 1.69
N ASP A 388 -20.40 8.36 2.32
CA ASP A 388 -20.41 8.59 3.78
C ASP A 388 -21.81 8.71 4.38
N GLU A 389 -22.85 8.49 3.58
CA GLU A 389 -24.24 8.55 4.00
C GLU A 389 -24.94 7.20 3.85
N ASN A 390 -26.01 7.00 4.61
CA ASN A 390 -26.86 5.83 4.47
C ASN A 390 -27.54 5.81 3.09
N VAL A 391 -27.58 4.65 2.47
CA VAL A 391 -28.30 4.44 1.21
C VAL A 391 -29.75 4.02 1.53
N PRO A 392 -30.77 4.78 1.06
CA PRO A 392 -32.16 4.35 1.17
C PRO A 392 -32.39 2.98 0.52
N GLU A 393 -33.21 2.15 1.10
CA GLU A 393 -33.43 0.77 0.59
C GLU A 393 -33.96 0.73 -0.85
N ASP A 394 -34.77 1.73 -1.23
CA ASP A 394 -35.28 1.87 -2.61
C ASP A 394 -34.18 2.19 -3.64
N ARG A 395 -32.99 2.56 -3.18
CA ARG A 395 -31.81 2.81 -4.02
C ARG A 395 -30.74 1.71 -3.96
N TRP A 396 -30.95 0.64 -3.20
CA TRP A 396 -30.00 -0.47 -3.14
C TRP A 396 -29.82 -1.16 -4.49
N GLU A 397 -30.89 -1.24 -5.30
CA GLU A 397 -30.83 -1.78 -6.65
C GLU A 397 -29.89 -0.98 -7.56
N GLU A 398 -29.86 0.34 -7.42
CA GLU A 398 -28.95 1.21 -8.16
C GLU A 398 -27.48 0.93 -7.81
N VAL A 399 -27.19 0.74 -6.52
CA VAL A 399 -25.83 0.38 -6.05
C VAL A 399 -25.47 -1.02 -6.55
N ALA A 400 -26.40 -1.96 -6.50
CA ALA A 400 -26.16 -3.31 -7.01
C ALA A 400 -25.89 -3.32 -8.52
N ALA A 401 -26.63 -2.57 -9.31
CA ALA A 401 -26.41 -2.44 -10.76
C ALA A 401 -25.05 -1.79 -11.07
N TYR A 402 -24.66 -0.79 -10.30
CA TYR A 402 -23.34 -0.18 -10.39
C TYR A 402 -22.21 -1.21 -10.10
N CYS A 403 -22.35 -1.98 -9.04
CA CYS A 403 -21.39 -3.03 -8.68
C CYS A 403 -21.33 -4.14 -9.74
N ASP A 404 -22.47 -4.51 -10.34
CA ASP A 404 -22.51 -5.44 -11.48
C ASP A 404 -21.61 -4.96 -12.62
N ASN A 405 -21.71 -3.69 -12.96
CA ASN A 405 -20.89 -3.10 -14.01
C ASN A 405 -19.39 -3.18 -13.70
N ASP A 406 -19.02 -2.95 -12.47
CA ASP A 406 -17.62 -3.04 -12.03
C ASP A 406 -17.08 -4.47 -12.09
N VAL A 407 -17.88 -5.46 -11.76
CA VAL A 407 -17.55 -6.88 -11.91
C VAL A 407 -17.37 -7.27 -13.39
N ILE A 408 -18.29 -6.85 -14.24
CA ILE A 408 -18.23 -7.12 -15.69
C ILE A 408 -17.01 -6.42 -16.30
N ALA A 409 -16.77 -5.17 -15.94
CA ALA A 409 -15.61 -4.42 -16.40
C ALA A 409 -14.30 -5.07 -15.94
N THR A 410 -14.23 -5.58 -14.72
CA THR A 410 -13.05 -6.29 -14.21
C THR A 410 -12.74 -7.53 -15.05
N GLU A 411 -13.74 -8.30 -15.43
CA GLU A 411 -13.55 -9.45 -16.34
C GLU A 411 -13.05 -9.01 -17.73
N GLU A 412 -13.63 -7.97 -18.29
CA GLU A 412 -13.23 -7.48 -19.63
C GLU A 412 -11.79 -6.95 -19.63
N VAL A 413 -11.40 -6.24 -18.57
CA VAL A 413 -10.01 -5.78 -18.40
C VAL A 413 -9.07 -6.96 -18.22
N PHE A 414 -9.45 -7.96 -17.43
CA PHE A 414 -8.67 -9.19 -17.29
C PHE A 414 -8.46 -9.90 -18.63
N ASN A 415 -9.50 -10.02 -19.43
CA ASN A 415 -9.42 -10.62 -20.76
C ASN A 415 -8.53 -9.81 -21.70
N HIS A 416 -8.62 -8.48 -21.66
CA HIS A 416 -7.74 -7.58 -22.42
C HIS A 416 -6.27 -7.75 -22.02
N LEU A 417 -6.01 -7.95 -20.74
CA LEU A 417 -4.67 -8.12 -20.16
C LEU A 417 -4.22 -9.60 -20.12
N HIS A 418 -4.66 -10.40 -21.06
CA HIS A 418 -4.33 -11.82 -21.09
C HIS A 418 -2.81 -12.08 -21.11
N ALA A 419 -2.06 -11.32 -21.88
CA ALA A 419 -0.59 -11.44 -21.93
C ALA A 419 0.05 -11.11 -20.55
N ASP A 420 -0.43 -10.09 -19.88
CA ASP A 420 0.01 -9.72 -18.53
C ASP A 420 -0.29 -10.83 -17.50
N TRP A 421 -1.47 -11.43 -17.62
CA TRP A 421 -1.87 -12.55 -16.78
C TRP A 421 -1.00 -13.78 -17.00
N GLN A 422 -0.73 -14.16 -18.24
CA GLN A 422 0.18 -15.27 -18.56
C GLN A 422 1.59 -15.00 -18.02
N ALA A 423 2.07 -13.78 -18.13
CA ALA A 423 3.35 -13.38 -17.55
C ALA A 423 3.35 -13.51 -16.02
N ARG A 424 2.25 -13.14 -15.34
CA ARG A 424 2.12 -13.31 -13.89
C ARG A 424 2.18 -14.78 -13.47
N LEU A 425 1.55 -15.67 -14.20
CA LEU A 425 1.64 -17.11 -13.95
C LEU A 425 3.08 -17.63 -14.11
N MET A 426 3.81 -17.13 -15.10
CA MET A 426 5.24 -17.46 -15.28
C MET A 426 6.08 -16.92 -14.12
N LEU A 427 5.83 -15.69 -13.67
CA LEU A 427 6.51 -15.10 -12.51
C LEU A 427 6.30 -15.93 -11.24
N ALA A 428 5.07 -16.37 -11.00
CA ALA A 428 4.74 -17.20 -9.84
C ALA A 428 5.53 -18.52 -9.85
N LYS A 429 5.66 -19.16 -11.01
CA LYS A 429 6.48 -20.38 -11.15
C LYS A 429 7.96 -20.10 -10.93
N LEU A 430 8.50 -19.02 -11.52
CA LEU A 430 9.92 -18.65 -11.39
C LEU A 430 10.30 -18.28 -9.95
N SER A 431 9.46 -17.55 -9.26
CA SER A 431 9.73 -17.08 -7.89
C SER A 431 9.42 -18.14 -6.82
N GLY A 432 8.62 -19.15 -7.15
CA GLY A 432 8.05 -20.06 -6.17
C GLY A 432 6.96 -19.46 -5.30
N LEU A 433 6.45 -18.28 -5.67
CA LEU A 433 5.36 -17.57 -5.01
C LEU A 433 4.02 -17.83 -5.71
N THR A 434 2.98 -17.10 -5.31
CA THR A 434 1.62 -17.25 -5.84
C THR A 434 1.29 -16.17 -6.88
N PRO A 435 0.28 -16.37 -7.75
CA PRO A 435 -0.19 -15.32 -8.67
C PRO A 435 -0.69 -14.05 -7.98
N ASN A 436 -1.02 -14.15 -6.69
CA ASN A 436 -1.49 -13.02 -5.89
C ASN A 436 -0.36 -12.19 -5.29
N ASP A 437 0.85 -12.73 -5.17
CA ASP A 437 1.98 -11.96 -4.70
C ASP A 437 2.30 -10.80 -5.65
N THR A 438 2.77 -9.69 -5.12
CA THR A 438 3.02 -8.50 -5.92
C THR A 438 4.19 -8.69 -6.89
N THR A 439 4.18 -7.95 -7.99
CA THR A 439 5.30 -7.93 -8.95
C THR A 439 6.64 -7.66 -8.26
N ASN A 440 6.65 -6.73 -7.33
CA ASN A 440 7.86 -6.39 -6.56
C ASN A 440 8.37 -7.58 -5.74
N LYS A 441 7.48 -8.34 -5.12
CA LYS A 441 7.84 -9.52 -4.34
C LYS A 441 8.35 -10.65 -5.23
N HIS A 442 7.75 -10.88 -6.38
CA HIS A 442 8.25 -11.83 -7.36
C HIS A 442 9.67 -11.46 -7.80
N SER A 443 9.90 -10.22 -8.16
CA SER A 443 11.22 -9.73 -8.56
C SER A 443 12.26 -9.90 -7.46
N GLN A 444 11.89 -9.58 -6.21
CA GLN A 444 12.76 -9.76 -5.06
C GLN A 444 13.20 -11.22 -4.90
N PHE A 445 12.26 -12.17 -4.96
CA PHE A 445 12.57 -13.59 -4.77
C PHE A 445 13.34 -14.17 -5.95
N ILE A 446 13.10 -13.70 -7.16
CA ILE A 446 13.86 -14.13 -8.34
C ILE A 446 15.32 -13.67 -8.25
N ILE A 447 15.58 -12.44 -7.82
CA ILE A 447 16.93 -11.87 -7.75
C ILE A 447 17.66 -12.29 -6.47
N PHE A 448 17.03 -12.13 -5.31
CA PHE A 448 17.70 -12.30 -4.00
C PHE A 448 17.37 -13.62 -3.31
N GLY A 449 16.44 -14.42 -3.85
CA GLY A 449 15.97 -15.63 -3.19
C GLY A 449 15.41 -15.33 -1.80
N LYS A 450 15.81 -16.12 -0.82
CA LYS A 450 15.36 -15.99 0.57
C LYS A 450 16.25 -15.07 1.43
N ASN A 451 17.23 -14.40 0.85
CA ASN A 451 18.10 -13.49 1.60
C ASN A 451 17.29 -12.29 2.10
N ARG A 452 17.27 -12.09 3.41
CA ARG A 452 16.54 -10.99 4.05
C ARG A 452 17.33 -9.69 4.11
N ASN A 453 18.62 -9.72 3.86
CA ASN A 453 19.50 -8.55 3.88
C ASN A 453 20.43 -8.53 2.67
N PRO A 454 19.89 -8.47 1.44
CA PRO A 454 20.71 -8.43 0.24
C PRO A 454 21.54 -7.16 0.13
N GLN A 455 21.11 -6.08 0.75
CA GLN A 455 21.76 -4.76 0.71
C GLN A 455 23.18 -4.76 1.32
N SER A 456 23.49 -5.75 2.16
CA SER A 456 24.85 -5.92 2.69
C SER A 456 25.91 -6.19 1.61
N GLU A 457 25.49 -6.69 0.45
CA GLU A 457 26.37 -6.98 -0.69
C GLU A 457 26.39 -5.86 -1.74
N PHE A 458 25.57 -4.82 -1.58
CA PHE A 458 25.45 -3.73 -2.55
C PHE A 458 26.72 -2.90 -2.62
N VAL A 459 27.01 -2.46 -3.84
CA VAL A 459 28.13 -1.55 -4.12
C VAL A 459 27.58 -0.16 -4.42
N TYR A 460 28.04 0.81 -3.68
CA TYR A 460 27.73 2.21 -3.96
C TYR A 460 28.90 2.89 -4.68
N THR A 461 28.60 3.60 -5.75
CA THR A 461 29.57 4.34 -6.56
C THR A 461 29.29 5.83 -6.50
N ASP A 462 30.28 6.61 -6.16
CA ASP A 462 30.24 8.06 -6.35
C ASP A 462 30.45 8.40 -7.83
N LEU A 463 29.41 8.88 -8.51
CA LEU A 463 29.46 9.18 -9.93
C LEU A 463 30.42 10.31 -10.29
N SER A 464 30.83 11.16 -9.34
CA SER A 464 31.83 12.21 -9.58
C SER A 464 33.22 11.64 -9.93
N GLU A 465 33.48 10.39 -9.56
CA GLU A 465 34.72 9.69 -9.95
C GLU A 465 34.74 9.32 -11.43
N GLN A 466 33.61 8.91 -11.99
CA GLN A 466 33.46 8.58 -13.42
C GLN A 466 33.16 9.79 -14.28
N PHE A 467 32.50 10.78 -13.71
CA PHE A 467 32.09 12.02 -14.37
C PHE A 467 32.61 13.21 -13.58
N PRO A 468 33.89 13.61 -13.78
CA PRO A 468 34.50 14.73 -13.03
C PRO A 468 33.69 16.01 -13.20
N GLY A 469 33.40 16.68 -12.07
CA GLY A 469 32.57 17.87 -12.06
C GLY A 469 31.09 17.65 -11.80
N TYR A 470 30.62 16.39 -11.74
CA TYR A 470 29.27 16.07 -11.27
C TYR A 470 29.12 16.43 -9.79
N GLN A 471 28.02 17.11 -9.47
CA GLN A 471 27.67 17.49 -8.10
C GLN A 471 26.18 17.21 -7.83
N TYR A 472 25.93 16.66 -6.66
CA TYR A 472 24.58 16.53 -6.10
C TYR A 472 24.52 17.33 -4.80
N SER A 473 23.62 18.31 -4.73
CA SER A 473 23.47 19.18 -3.58
C SER A 473 22.03 19.66 -3.47
N PHE A 474 21.45 19.58 -2.25
CA PHE A 474 20.08 20.02 -1.98
C PHE A 474 19.02 19.48 -2.96
N GLY A 475 19.13 18.21 -3.31
CA GLY A 475 18.20 17.55 -4.22
C GLY A 475 18.39 17.88 -5.69
N LYS A 476 19.43 18.61 -6.05
CA LYS A 476 19.75 18.99 -7.43
C LYS A 476 21.07 18.37 -7.90
N SER A 477 21.04 17.87 -9.13
CA SER A 477 22.21 17.34 -9.82
C SER A 477 22.64 18.30 -10.92
N THR A 478 23.93 18.66 -10.93
CA THR A 478 24.52 19.52 -11.96
C THR A 478 25.75 18.87 -12.55
N TYR A 479 25.91 19.02 -13.87
CA TYR A 479 27.04 18.49 -14.61
C TYR A 479 27.30 19.32 -15.86
N ARG A 480 28.52 19.74 -16.07
CA ARG A 480 28.96 20.55 -17.24
C ARG A 480 28.09 21.79 -17.50
N GLY A 481 27.66 22.44 -16.41
CA GLY A 481 26.82 23.65 -16.46
C GLY A 481 25.32 23.38 -16.66
N GLU A 482 24.91 22.14 -16.67
CA GLU A 482 23.50 21.76 -16.87
C GLU A 482 22.91 21.11 -15.63
N GLU A 483 21.62 21.31 -15.39
CA GLU A 483 20.84 20.61 -14.37
C GLU A 483 20.30 19.30 -14.95
N VAL A 484 20.54 18.20 -14.27
CA VAL A 484 20.11 16.87 -14.68
C VAL A 484 18.94 16.44 -13.80
N GLY A 485 17.84 16.02 -14.41
CA GLY A 485 16.62 15.58 -13.71
C GLY A 485 16.78 14.28 -12.92
N GLU A 486 15.82 13.99 -12.06
CA GLU A 486 15.81 12.78 -11.24
C GLU A 486 15.75 11.49 -12.09
N GLY A 487 14.97 11.48 -13.17
CA GLY A 487 14.71 10.30 -14.01
C GLY A 487 15.57 10.18 -15.25
N GLY A 488 16.41 11.16 -15.54
CA GLY A 488 17.24 11.18 -16.74
C GLY A 488 17.52 12.58 -17.26
N TYR A 489 18.26 12.67 -18.34
CA TYR A 489 18.57 13.93 -19.01
C TYR A 489 17.60 14.20 -20.16
N VAL A 490 17.09 15.41 -20.23
CA VAL A 490 16.23 15.90 -21.31
C VAL A 490 16.80 17.19 -21.86
N TYR A 491 16.94 17.25 -23.18
CA TYR A 491 17.44 18.42 -23.90
C TYR A 491 16.60 18.60 -25.18
N ALA A 492 16.26 19.82 -25.49
CA ALA A 492 15.55 20.14 -26.72
C ALA A 492 16.01 21.47 -27.30
N GLU A 493 16.26 21.48 -28.61
CA GLU A 493 16.40 22.65 -29.44
C GLU A 493 15.20 22.70 -30.39
N PRO A 494 14.14 23.45 -30.06
CA PRO A 494 12.96 23.51 -30.89
C PRO A 494 13.26 23.98 -32.34
N GLY A 495 12.59 23.37 -33.30
CA GLY A 495 12.77 23.70 -34.70
C GLY A 495 12.22 22.64 -35.64
N ILE A 496 12.33 22.91 -36.94
CA ILE A 496 12.06 21.97 -38.03
C ILE A 496 13.40 21.41 -38.52
N TYR A 497 13.49 20.09 -38.57
CA TYR A 497 14.71 19.38 -38.91
C TYR A 497 14.46 18.36 -40.01
N VAL A 498 15.49 18.03 -40.78
CA VAL A 498 15.46 17.02 -41.85
C VAL A 498 16.55 15.98 -41.61
N ASP A 499 16.33 14.78 -42.17
CA ASP A 499 17.26 13.65 -42.08
C ASP A 499 17.73 13.39 -40.62
N VAL A 500 16.76 13.25 -39.71
CA VAL A 500 17.00 13.14 -38.28
C VAL A 500 17.21 11.67 -37.90
N ALA A 501 18.41 11.31 -37.48
CA ALA A 501 18.66 9.98 -36.97
C ALA A 501 18.23 9.88 -35.50
N LEU A 502 17.41 8.88 -35.20
CA LEU A 502 17.05 8.49 -33.86
C LEU A 502 17.92 7.31 -33.43
N LEU A 503 18.68 7.51 -32.39
CA LEU A 503 19.53 6.50 -31.77
C LEU A 503 19.11 6.30 -30.32
N ASP A 504 18.83 5.07 -29.98
CA ASP A 504 18.37 4.67 -28.64
C ASP A 504 19.38 3.76 -27.98
N VAL A 505 19.58 3.97 -26.67
CA VAL A 505 20.36 3.03 -25.86
C VAL A 505 19.50 1.80 -25.53
N ALA A 506 19.97 0.62 -25.89
CA ALA A 506 19.35 -0.62 -25.53
C ALA A 506 19.43 -0.84 -24.02
N SER A 507 18.30 -0.90 -23.35
CA SER A 507 18.19 -1.18 -21.92
C SER A 507 19.10 -0.31 -21.06
N MET A 508 18.98 1.02 -21.14
CA MET A 508 19.89 1.95 -20.46
C MET A 508 19.98 1.73 -18.95
N HIS A 509 18.86 1.72 -18.25
CA HIS A 509 18.87 1.56 -16.80
C HIS A 509 19.36 0.18 -16.34
N PRO A 510 18.91 -0.92 -16.95
CA PRO A 510 19.50 -2.23 -16.68
C PRO A 510 21.00 -2.28 -16.94
N THR A 511 21.47 -1.71 -18.01
CA THR A 511 22.92 -1.65 -18.32
C THR A 511 23.67 -0.80 -17.29
N SER A 512 23.10 0.30 -16.82
CA SER A 512 23.67 1.11 -15.74
C SER A 512 23.79 0.30 -14.45
N ILE A 513 22.79 -0.49 -14.10
CA ILE A 513 22.84 -1.42 -12.94
C ILE A 513 24.02 -2.38 -13.06
N GLU A 514 24.22 -2.97 -14.25
CA GLU A 514 25.33 -3.88 -14.52
C GLU A 514 26.70 -3.17 -14.41
N CYS A 515 26.84 -2.03 -15.07
CA CYS A 515 28.08 -1.24 -15.05
C CYS A 515 28.47 -0.74 -13.65
N LEU A 516 27.49 -0.42 -12.82
CA LEU A 516 27.69 0.00 -11.44
C LEU A 516 27.90 -1.18 -10.49
N ASN A 517 27.71 -2.41 -10.93
CA ASN A 517 27.68 -3.58 -10.05
C ASN A 517 26.79 -3.37 -8.81
N LEU A 518 25.62 -2.78 -9.03
CA LEU A 518 24.81 -2.12 -8.00
C LEU A 518 24.45 -3.05 -6.85
N PHE A 519 24.12 -4.30 -7.14
CA PHE A 519 23.69 -5.29 -6.15
C PHE A 519 24.83 -6.19 -5.65
N GLY A 520 26.07 -5.88 -5.97
CA GLY A 520 27.21 -6.72 -5.70
C GLY A 520 27.37 -7.85 -6.73
N ASP A 521 28.48 -8.54 -6.69
CA ASP A 521 28.89 -9.48 -7.75
C ASP A 521 27.82 -10.56 -8.00
N ARG A 522 27.32 -11.19 -6.95
CA ARG A 522 26.37 -12.30 -7.05
C ARG A 522 25.02 -11.88 -7.63
N TYR A 523 24.44 -10.84 -7.10
CA TYR A 523 23.09 -10.42 -7.48
C TYR A 523 23.05 -9.59 -8.76
N THR A 524 24.08 -8.83 -9.04
CA THR A 524 24.22 -8.14 -10.33
C THR A 524 24.43 -9.17 -11.46
N GLN A 525 25.21 -10.22 -11.22
CA GLN A 525 25.35 -11.32 -12.15
C GLN A 525 24.01 -12.01 -12.43
N ARG A 526 23.23 -12.28 -11.39
CA ARG A 526 21.92 -12.88 -11.55
C ARG A 526 20.95 -11.97 -12.34
N PHE A 527 21.00 -10.68 -12.10
CA PHE A 527 20.24 -9.70 -12.89
C PHE A 527 20.67 -9.67 -14.36
N SER A 528 21.96 -9.73 -14.64
CA SER A 528 22.50 -9.84 -15.99
C SER A 528 22.04 -11.12 -16.68
N GLU A 529 22.00 -12.25 -15.99
CA GLU A 529 21.51 -13.51 -16.52
C GLU A 529 20.01 -13.45 -16.88
N ILE A 530 19.20 -12.70 -16.13
CA ILE A 530 17.80 -12.47 -16.48
C ILE A 530 17.68 -11.70 -17.81
N LYS A 531 18.51 -10.69 -18.01
CA LYS A 531 18.58 -9.98 -19.31
C LYS A 531 18.98 -10.89 -20.45
N GLN A 532 20.01 -11.70 -20.25
CA GLN A 532 20.48 -12.68 -21.24
C GLN A 532 19.41 -13.74 -21.53
N ALA A 533 18.75 -14.22 -20.49
CA ALA A 533 17.66 -15.17 -20.60
C ALA A 533 16.49 -14.62 -21.46
N ARG A 534 16.12 -13.36 -21.23
CA ARG A 534 15.09 -12.73 -22.05
C ARG A 534 15.46 -12.69 -23.53
N VAL A 535 16.69 -12.34 -23.85
CA VAL A 535 17.18 -12.33 -25.23
C VAL A 535 17.18 -13.75 -25.82
N ALA A 536 17.68 -14.73 -25.08
CA ALA A 536 17.69 -16.12 -25.52
C ALA A 536 16.26 -16.65 -25.78
N ILE A 537 15.33 -16.38 -24.90
CA ILE A 537 13.91 -16.78 -25.06
C ILE A 537 13.29 -16.13 -26.27
N LYS A 538 13.52 -14.84 -26.49
CA LYS A 538 13.00 -14.12 -27.68
C LYS A 538 13.50 -14.72 -29.00
N HIS A 539 14.71 -15.22 -28.99
CA HIS A 539 15.34 -15.84 -30.17
C HIS A 539 15.18 -17.36 -30.23
N HIS A 540 14.37 -17.95 -29.33
CA HIS A 540 14.17 -19.40 -29.21
C HIS A 540 15.49 -20.17 -29.05
N ASP A 541 16.47 -19.56 -28.41
CA ASP A 541 17.75 -20.17 -28.08
C ASP A 541 17.66 -20.91 -26.73
N ASP A 542 17.02 -22.07 -26.76
CA ASP A 542 16.76 -22.86 -25.55
C ASP A 542 18.06 -23.39 -24.94
N ALA A 543 19.07 -23.65 -25.75
CA ALA A 543 20.36 -24.15 -25.27
C ALA A 543 21.03 -23.11 -24.34
N THR A 544 21.08 -21.87 -24.74
CA THR A 544 21.60 -20.77 -23.89
C THR A 544 20.72 -20.54 -22.69
N ALA A 545 19.38 -20.49 -22.84
CA ALA A 545 18.45 -20.27 -21.78
C ALA A 545 18.55 -21.31 -20.65
N ARG A 546 18.81 -22.59 -20.99
CA ARG A 546 18.99 -23.67 -20.01
C ARG A 546 20.25 -23.55 -19.17
N THR A 547 21.23 -22.79 -19.60
CA THR A 547 22.49 -22.56 -18.85
C THR A 547 22.42 -21.40 -17.88
N LEU A 548 21.40 -20.51 -18.03
CA LEU A 548 21.25 -19.31 -17.24
C LEU A 548 20.43 -19.56 -15.96
N LEU A 549 20.61 -18.71 -14.95
CA LEU A 549 19.88 -18.76 -13.68
C LEU A 549 19.97 -20.15 -13.01
N GLU A 550 21.15 -20.78 -13.06
CA GLU A 550 21.38 -22.11 -12.49
C GLU A 550 20.42 -23.18 -13.02
N GLY A 551 19.97 -23.02 -14.26
CA GLY A 551 19.04 -23.93 -14.92
C GLY A 551 17.58 -23.75 -14.52
N ALA A 552 17.23 -22.66 -13.85
CA ALA A 552 15.88 -22.39 -13.37
C ALA A 552 14.83 -22.30 -14.49
N LEU A 553 15.24 -22.00 -15.72
CA LEU A 553 14.34 -21.92 -16.86
C LEU A 553 14.08 -23.29 -17.54
N ALA A 554 14.83 -24.32 -17.21
CA ALA A 554 14.66 -25.62 -17.87
C ALA A 554 13.25 -26.19 -17.79
N PRO A 555 12.50 -26.11 -16.66
CA PRO A 555 11.11 -26.58 -16.60
C PRO A 555 10.14 -25.85 -17.52
N PHE A 556 10.48 -24.63 -17.93
CA PHE A 556 9.65 -23.80 -18.81
C PHE A 556 9.90 -24.04 -20.29
N LEU A 557 10.97 -24.77 -20.63
CA LEU A 557 11.43 -25.01 -21.99
C LEU A 557 11.08 -26.42 -22.48
N GLU A 558 10.07 -27.03 -21.87
CA GLU A 558 9.53 -28.33 -22.28
C GLU A 558 8.46 -28.14 -23.35
N GLU A 559 7.86 -29.23 -23.80
CA GLU A 559 6.84 -29.21 -24.86
C GLU A 559 5.67 -28.26 -24.51
N GLY A 560 5.29 -27.37 -25.41
CA GLY A 560 4.21 -26.40 -25.23
C GLY A 560 4.64 -25.05 -24.63
N VAL A 561 5.89 -24.67 -24.76
CA VAL A 561 6.44 -23.40 -24.24
C VAL A 561 5.71 -22.18 -24.82
N ASP A 562 5.29 -21.29 -23.93
CA ASP A 562 4.85 -19.95 -24.28
C ASP A 562 6.05 -18.98 -24.19
N TYR A 563 6.82 -18.85 -25.28
CA TYR A 563 7.98 -17.98 -25.33
C TYR A 563 7.64 -16.51 -25.11
N GLU A 564 6.50 -16.05 -25.63
CA GLU A 564 6.08 -14.65 -25.46
C GLU A 564 5.78 -14.33 -24.00
N ALA A 565 5.02 -15.18 -23.32
CA ALA A 565 4.70 -15.00 -21.90
C ALA A 565 5.96 -15.06 -21.04
N LEU A 566 6.87 -15.99 -21.30
CA LEU A 566 8.12 -16.10 -20.55
C LEU A 566 9.03 -14.88 -20.77
N ALA A 567 9.20 -14.44 -22.01
CA ALA A 567 9.97 -13.23 -22.32
C ALA A 567 9.36 -11.99 -21.70
N PHE A 568 8.03 -11.89 -21.69
CA PHE A 568 7.32 -10.78 -21.07
C PHE A 568 7.47 -10.80 -19.55
N ALA A 569 7.40 -11.95 -18.91
CA ALA A 569 7.65 -12.10 -17.47
C ALA A 569 9.08 -11.62 -17.11
N LEU A 570 10.07 -12.01 -17.87
CA LEU A 570 11.46 -11.57 -17.65
C LEU A 570 11.61 -10.06 -17.85
N LYS A 571 10.94 -9.48 -18.84
CA LYS A 571 10.88 -8.02 -19.05
C LYS A 571 10.27 -7.29 -17.84
N ILE A 572 9.20 -7.82 -17.26
CA ILE A 572 8.55 -7.25 -16.08
C ILE A 572 9.53 -7.21 -14.92
N VAL A 573 10.28 -8.29 -14.68
CA VAL A 573 11.31 -8.32 -13.64
C VAL A 573 12.36 -7.22 -13.87
N ILE A 574 12.91 -7.16 -15.07
CA ILE A 574 13.95 -6.18 -15.42
C ILE A 574 13.47 -4.75 -15.17
N ASN A 575 12.26 -4.42 -15.62
CA ASN A 575 11.69 -3.09 -15.46
C ASN A 575 11.34 -2.76 -14.00
N SER A 576 10.81 -3.73 -13.25
CA SER A 576 10.45 -3.53 -11.85
C SER A 576 11.69 -3.28 -10.98
N VAL A 577 12.80 -3.93 -11.27
CA VAL A 577 14.04 -3.77 -10.50
C VAL A 577 14.52 -2.32 -10.53
N TYR A 578 14.61 -1.70 -11.70
CA TYR A 578 15.00 -0.29 -11.78
C TYR A 578 14.03 0.61 -10.99
N GLY A 579 12.73 0.44 -11.19
CA GLY A 579 11.72 1.22 -10.46
C GLY A 579 11.87 1.11 -8.94
N LEU A 580 12.23 -0.06 -8.43
CA LEU A 580 12.45 -0.29 -7.01
C LEU A 580 13.74 0.36 -6.49
N THR A 581 14.80 0.41 -7.28
CA THR A 581 16.04 1.13 -6.90
C THR A 581 15.80 2.62 -6.74
N ALA A 582 14.90 3.19 -7.52
CA ALA A 582 14.54 4.61 -7.52
C ALA A 582 13.36 4.97 -6.59
N ALA A 583 12.65 3.99 -6.05
CA ALA A 583 11.45 4.22 -5.25
C ALA A 583 11.72 5.04 -3.98
N LYS A 584 10.75 5.86 -3.59
CA LYS A 584 10.85 6.68 -2.36
C LYS A 584 10.60 5.87 -1.09
N PHE A 585 9.99 4.71 -1.18
CA PHE A 585 9.76 3.80 -0.06
C PHE A 585 10.90 2.80 0.11
N ALA A 586 11.13 2.37 1.34
CA ALA A 586 12.11 1.33 1.65
C ALA A 586 11.71 -0.01 1.00
N ASN A 587 12.66 -0.64 0.33
CA ASN A 587 12.50 -1.96 -0.29
C ASN A 587 13.87 -2.65 -0.40
N PRO A 588 13.92 -3.97 -0.63
CA PRO A 588 15.20 -4.70 -0.68
C PRO A 588 16.16 -4.30 -1.80
N PHE A 589 15.69 -3.65 -2.86
CA PHE A 589 16.53 -3.18 -3.97
C PHE A 589 17.14 -1.80 -3.74
N LYS A 590 16.67 -1.08 -2.72
CA LYS A 590 17.11 0.28 -2.46
C LYS A 590 18.32 0.32 -1.55
N ASP A 591 19.40 0.95 -2.02
CA ASP A 591 20.56 1.29 -1.18
C ASP A 591 20.31 2.64 -0.50
N PRO A 592 20.31 2.72 0.85
CA PRO A 592 20.11 3.98 1.57
C PRO A 592 21.14 5.07 1.22
N ARG A 593 22.33 4.69 0.73
CA ARG A 593 23.38 5.62 0.29
C ARG A 593 23.03 6.27 -1.04
N ASN A 594 22.17 5.65 -1.85
CA ASN A 594 21.77 6.13 -3.15
C ASN A 594 20.66 7.19 -3.02
N VAL A 595 21.05 8.43 -2.76
CA VAL A 595 20.14 9.57 -2.59
C VAL A 595 19.86 10.31 -3.90
N ASP A 596 20.71 10.14 -4.91
CA ASP A 596 20.66 10.85 -6.18
C ASP A 596 20.23 9.99 -7.37
N ASN A 597 19.76 8.76 -7.12
CA ASN A 597 19.36 7.82 -8.16
C ASN A 597 20.48 7.55 -9.18
N ILE A 598 21.57 6.96 -8.71
CA ILE A 598 22.79 6.75 -9.54
C ILE A 598 22.54 5.93 -10.80
N VAL A 599 21.53 5.06 -10.83
CA VAL A 599 21.18 4.26 -12.00
C VAL A 599 20.76 5.16 -13.16
N ALA A 600 19.76 6.02 -12.92
CA ALA A 600 19.30 6.98 -13.92
C ALA A 600 20.36 8.05 -14.19
N LYS A 601 21.08 8.51 -13.13
CA LYS A 601 22.11 9.54 -13.26
C LYS A 601 23.27 9.10 -14.12
N ARG A 602 23.72 7.86 -13.99
CA ARG A 602 24.83 7.40 -14.86
C ARG A 602 24.49 7.53 -16.33
N GLY A 603 23.30 7.12 -16.73
CA GLY A 603 22.80 7.28 -18.09
C GLY A 603 22.65 8.76 -18.47
N ALA A 604 22.13 9.59 -17.57
CA ALA A 604 21.93 11.00 -17.80
C ALA A 604 23.26 11.75 -18.02
N LEU A 605 24.24 11.50 -17.19
CA LEU A 605 25.57 12.11 -17.32
C LEU A 605 26.27 11.66 -18.59
N PHE A 606 26.12 10.40 -18.95
CA PHE A 606 26.57 9.88 -20.23
C PHE A 606 25.94 10.63 -21.40
N MET A 607 24.61 10.85 -21.35
CA MET A 607 23.90 11.58 -22.43
C MET A 607 24.33 13.05 -22.53
N VAL A 608 24.71 13.69 -21.43
CA VAL A 608 25.30 15.02 -21.45
C VAL A 608 26.65 14.98 -22.19
N ASP A 609 27.51 14.04 -21.83
CA ASP A 609 28.78 13.84 -22.51
C ASP A 609 28.61 13.54 -24.00
N LEU A 610 27.63 12.70 -24.35
CA LEU A 610 27.30 12.37 -25.74
C LEU A 610 26.87 13.63 -26.53
N LYS A 611 26.04 14.47 -25.93
CA LYS A 611 25.60 15.71 -26.57
C LYS A 611 26.81 16.58 -26.96
N HIS A 612 27.69 16.79 -26.02
CA HIS A 612 28.89 17.58 -26.25
C HIS A 612 29.79 16.94 -27.29
N PHE A 613 29.95 15.63 -27.25
CA PHE A 613 30.73 14.89 -28.25
C PHE A 613 30.16 15.06 -29.66
N VAL A 614 28.85 14.92 -29.86
CA VAL A 614 28.20 15.09 -31.15
C VAL A 614 28.34 16.51 -31.67
N GLN A 615 28.18 17.51 -30.79
CA GLN A 615 28.35 18.92 -31.14
C GLN A 615 29.81 19.23 -31.53
N GLU A 616 30.77 18.66 -30.85
CA GLU A 616 32.21 18.80 -31.19
C GLU A 616 32.56 18.16 -32.53
N GLN A 617 31.79 17.16 -32.98
CA GLN A 617 31.93 16.58 -34.32
C GLN A 617 31.28 17.44 -35.42
N GLY A 618 30.69 18.59 -35.08
CA GLY A 618 30.10 19.51 -36.03
C GLY A 618 28.63 19.25 -36.35
N PHE A 619 27.94 18.45 -35.54
CA PHE A 619 26.51 18.14 -35.70
C PHE A 619 25.67 18.84 -34.66
N ASP A 620 24.44 19.18 -35.01
CA ASP A 620 23.46 19.63 -34.04
C ASP A 620 22.83 18.44 -33.31
N VAL A 621 22.40 18.67 -32.08
CA VAL A 621 21.55 17.75 -31.33
C VAL A 621 20.20 18.41 -31.17
N ALA A 622 19.17 17.84 -31.80
CA ALA A 622 17.83 18.40 -31.73
C ALA A 622 17.12 18.03 -30.42
N HIS A 623 17.25 16.78 -30.00
CA HIS A 623 16.50 16.27 -28.85
C HIS A 623 17.25 15.13 -28.16
N ILE A 624 17.22 15.16 -26.84
CA ILE A 624 17.60 14.05 -25.97
C ILE A 624 16.46 13.82 -24.99
N LYS A 625 16.03 12.58 -24.84
CA LYS A 625 15.08 12.19 -23.83
C LYS A 625 15.51 10.86 -23.22
N THR A 626 16.07 10.93 -22.02
CA THR A 626 16.54 9.82 -21.19
C THR A 626 17.56 8.92 -21.89
N ASP A 627 17.13 8.06 -22.78
CA ASP A 627 17.96 7.05 -23.49
C ASP A 627 18.05 7.26 -25.00
N SER A 628 17.44 8.31 -25.53
CA SER A 628 17.43 8.58 -26.97
C SER A 628 18.08 9.91 -27.33
N ILE A 629 18.73 9.95 -28.47
CA ILE A 629 19.28 11.16 -29.09
C ILE A 629 18.78 11.28 -30.53
N LYS A 630 18.40 12.48 -30.93
CA LYS A 630 18.02 12.82 -32.30
C LYS A 630 19.00 13.80 -32.89
N ILE A 631 19.63 13.38 -33.98
CA ILE A 631 20.70 14.12 -34.64
C ILE A 631 20.23 14.50 -36.05
N PRO A 632 19.98 15.79 -36.31
CA PRO A 632 19.62 16.24 -37.65
C PRO A 632 20.77 16.09 -38.63
N ARG A 633 20.43 15.84 -39.91
CA ARG A 633 21.38 15.68 -41.01
C ARG A 633 22.51 14.71 -40.72
N ALA A 634 22.15 13.64 -40.02
CA ALA A 634 23.09 12.63 -39.59
C ALA A 634 23.68 11.87 -40.80
N THR A 635 24.97 11.67 -40.75
CA THR A 635 25.70 10.82 -41.68
C THR A 635 25.96 9.44 -41.09
N PRO A 636 26.22 8.43 -41.91
CA PRO A 636 26.63 7.12 -41.39
C PRO A 636 27.85 7.19 -40.47
N GLU A 637 28.77 8.13 -40.72
CA GLU A 637 29.96 8.32 -39.90
C GLU A 637 29.63 8.77 -38.47
N ILE A 638 28.74 9.77 -38.31
CA ILE A 638 28.36 10.25 -36.97
C ILE A 638 27.60 9.17 -36.21
N ILE A 639 26.74 8.41 -36.87
CA ILE A 639 26.00 7.30 -36.27
C ILE A 639 26.98 6.24 -35.72
N GLU A 640 27.98 5.87 -36.49
CA GLU A 640 29.04 4.94 -36.05
C GLU A 640 29.84 5.50 -34.88
N LYS A 641 30.21 6.78 -34.92
CA LYS A 641 30.94 7.45 -33.82
C LYS A 641 30.10 7.48 -32.53
N VAL A 642 28.82 7.71 -32.61
CA VAL A 642 27.92 7.67 -31.46
C VAL A 642 27.85 6.24 -30.87
N MET A 643 27.76 5.22 -31.73
CA MET A 643 27.75 3.82 -31.29
C MET A 643 29.04 3.44 -30.58
N GLU A 644 30.19 3.86 -31.11
CA GLU A 644 31.50 3.63 -30.50
C GLU A 644 31.66 4.40 -29.19
N PHE A 645 31.19 5.63 -29.12
CA PHE A 645 31.19 6.44 -27.91
C PHE A 645 30.37 5.77 -26.81
N GLY A 646 29.20 5.25 -27.14
CA GLY A 646 28.36 4.51 -26.20
C GLY A 646 29.07 3.28 -25.64
N LYS A 647 29.75 2.51 -26.48
CA LYS A 647 30.50 1.31 -26.06
C LYS A 647 31.56 1.57 -25.01
N LYS A 648 32.20 2.73 -25.04
CA LYS A 648 33.19 3.13 -24.03
C LYS A 648 32.60 3.23 -22.62
N TYR A 649 31.31 3.51 -22.51
CA TYR A 649 30.58 3.60 -21.26
C TYR A 649 29.76 2.35 -20.96
N GLY A 650 29.86 1.31 -21.80
CA GLY A 650 29.12 0.05 -21.69
C GLY A 650 27.72 0.07 -22.30
N TYR A 651 27.33 1.15 -22.99
CA TYR A 651 26.03 1.28 -23.63
C TYR A 651 26.06 0.84 -25.08
N THR A 652 25.00 0.17 -25.52
CA THR A 652 24.80 -0.23 -26.91
C THR A 652 23.69 0.62 -27.51
N PHE A 653 24.00 1.37 -28.56
CA PHE A 653 23.01 2.13 -29.32
C PHE A 653 22.38 1.26 -30.42
N GLU A 654 21.10 1.50 -30.66
CA GLU A 654 20.35 1.01 -31.79
C GLU A 654 19.93 2.20 -32.64
N HIS A 655 20.18 2.14 -33.96
CA HIS A 655 19.68 3.12 -34.91
C HIS A 655 18.24 2.74 -35.27
N GLU A 656 17.26 3.32 -34.58
CA GLU A 656 15.85 2.93 -34.69
C GLU A 656 15.16 3.49 -35.91
N ALA A 657 15.47 4.74 -36.27
CA ALA A 657 14.81 5.44 -37.34
C ALA A 657 15.67 6.57 -37.89
N THR A 658 15.39 6.93 -39.13
CA THR A 658 15.83 8.21 -39.71
C THR A 658 14.59 8.92 -40.21
N TYR A 659 14.18 9.98 -39.56
CA TYR A 659 13.04 10.79 -39.96
C TYR A 659 13.39 11.63 -41.17
N ASP A 660 12.58 11.61 -42.19
CA ASP A 660 12.74 12.51 -43.35
C ASP A 660 12.65 13.98 -42.91
N ARG A 661 11.70 14.21 -41.99
CA ARG A 661 11.53 15.51 -41.34
C ARG A 661 10.85 15.41 -39.99
N MET A 662 11.14 16.37 -39.14
CA MET A 662 10.59 16.44 -37.77
C MET A 662 10.37 17.92 -37.40
N CYS A 663 9.24 18.20 -36.74
CA CYS A 663 9.04 19.45 -36.03
C CYS A 663 9.03 19.21 -34.55
N LEU A 664 10.02 19.73 -33.87
CA LEU A 664 10.17 19.69 -32.40
C LEU A 664 9.70 21.03 -31.83
N VAL A 665 8.56 21.02 -31.15
CA VAL A 665 7.98 22.19 -30.48
C VAL A 665 8.60 22.42 -29.12
N ASN A 666 8.71 21.37 -28.35
CA ASN A 666 9.40 21.35 -27.05
C ASN A 666 9.83 19.92 -26.69
N LYS A 667 10.47 19.78 -25.56
CA LYS A 667 10.99 18.47 -25.08
C LYS A 667 9.97 17.32 -25.04
N ALA A 668 8.68 17.61 -25.02
CA ALA A 668 7.60 16.64 -24.87
C ALA A 668 6.63 16.62 -26.07
N VAL A 669 6.76 17.56 -27.02
CA VAL A 669 5.81 17.73 -28.12
C VAL A 669 6.57 17.83 -29.45
N TYR A 670 6.39 16.84 -30.30
CA TYR A 670 6.94 16.80 -31.64
C TYR A 670 6.15 15.90 -32.56
N VAL A 671 6.32 16.11 -33.85
CA VAL A 671 5.76 15.29 -34.92
C VAL A 671 6.85 14.97 -35.94
N ASP A 672 6.88 13.75 -36.42
CA ASP A 672 7.89 13.25 -37.35
C ASP A 672 7.25 12.47 -38.53
N TYR A 673 7.99 12.41 -39.62
CA TYR A 673 7.58 11.74 -40.84
C TYR A 673 8.70 10.82 -41.33
N GLU A 674 8.39 9.55 -41.52
CA GLU A 674 9.31 8.53 -42.03
C GLU A 674 8.59 7.60 -42.98
N ASP A 675 9.13 7.42 -44.19
CA ASP A 675 8.63 6.45 -45.19
C ASP A 675 7.11 6.51 -45.44
N GLY A 676 6.55 7.71 -45.61
CA GLY A 676 5.14 7.91 -45.86
C GLY A 676 4.23 7.86 -44.66
N LYS A 677 4.81 7.67 -43.44
CA LYS A 677 4.04 7.62 -42.20
C LYS A 677 4.36 8.78 -41.26
N TRP A 678 3.31 9.37 -40.71
CA TRP A 678 3.42 10.33 -39.63
C TRP A 678 3.37 9.64 -38.29
N SER A 679 4.10 10.18 -37.33
CA SER A 679 4.04 9.83 -35.93
C SER A 679 4.09 11.10 -35.11
N ALA A 680 3.45 11.08 -33.94
CA ALA A 680 3.40 12.23 -33.07
C ALA A 680 3.71 11.82 -31.62
N THR A 681 4.28 12.75 -30.88
CA THR A 681 4.52 12.65 -29.44
C THR A 681 4.00 13.91 -28.76
N GLY A 682 3.35 13.73 -27.60
CA GLY A 682 2.70 14.80 -26.86
C GLY A 682 1.24 15.03 -27.27
N ALA A 683 0.43 15.41 -26.29
CA ALA A 683 -1.02 15.51 -26.42
C ALA A 683 -1.48 16.43 -27.55
N GLN A 684 -0.74 17.51 -27.82
CA GLN A 684 -1.10 18.48 -28.83
C GLN A 684 -1.17 17.88 -30.22
N PHE A 685 -0.23 17.00 -30.58
CA PHE A 685 -0.18 16.37 -31.90
C PHE A 685 -0.74 14.96 -31.93
N GLN A 686 -0.75 14.26 -30.78
CA GLN A 686 -1.34 12.92 -30.68
C GLN A 686 -2.86 12.94 -30.60
N HIS A 687 -3.47 14.08 -30.30
CA HIS A 687 -4.92 14.19 -30.28
C HIS A 687 -5.51 13.62 -31.59
N PRO A 688 -6.44 12.66 -31.55
CA PRO A 688 -6.86 11.91 -32.72
C PRO A 688 -7.35 12.79 -33.89
N TYR A 689 -8.17 13.78 -33.59
CA TYR A 689 -8.62 14.72 -34.60
C TYR A 689 -7.47 15.53 -35.19
N VAL A 690 -6.62 16.13 -34.37
CA VAL A 690 -5.48 16.94 -34.80
C VAL A 690 -4.53 16.13 -35.67
N PHE A 691 -4.16 14.94 -35.21
CA PHE A 691 -3.25 14.06 -35.93
C PHE A 691 -3.81 13.63 -37.29
N LYS A 692 -5.07 13.22 -37.34
CA LYS A 692 -5.72 12.80 -38.59
C LYS A 692 -5.95 13.97 -39.55
N GLU A 693 -6.40 15.11 -39.04
CA GLU A 693 -6.68 16.29 -39.85
C GLU A 693 -5.42 16.93 -40.42
N LEU A 694 -4.38 17.05 -39.62
CA LEU A 694 -3.18 17.75 -40.02
C LEU A 694 -2.13 16.87 -40.73
N PHE A 695 -2.01 15.62 -40.34
CA PHE A 695 -0.88 14.76 -40.73
C PHE A 695 -1.27 13.47 -41.43
N SER A 696 -1.90 12.52 -40.76
CA SER A 696 -2.17 11.21 -41.36
C SER A 696 -3.25 11.21 -42.45
N LYS A 697 -4.17 12.16 -42.41
CA LYS A 697 -5.31 12.26 -43.33
C LYS A 697 -6.22 11.05 -43.36
N GLU A 698 -6.20 10.25 -42.30
CA GLU A 698 -7.11 9.13 -42.12
C GLU A 698 -8.54 9.60 -41.84
N GLU A 699 -9.53 8.76 -42.15
CA GLU A 699 -10.94 9.10 -41.90
C GLU A 699 -11.20 9.14 -40.38
N LEU A 700 -12.02 10.11 -39.94
CA LEU A 700 -12.41 10.25 -38.55
C LEU A 700 -13.43 9.19 -38.14
N ASP A 701 -13.21 8.60 -36.96
CA ASP A 701 -14.12 7.71 -36.25
C ASP A 701 -14.85 8.51 -35.15
N ILE A 702 -16.01 8.04 -34.74
CA ILE A 702 -16.77 8.65 -33.63
C ILE A 702 -15.97 8.75 -32.33
N ARG A 703 -15.04 7.84 -32.08
CA ARG A 703 -14.16 7.89 -30.90
C ARG A 703 -13.16 9.03 -30.92
N ASP A 704 -12.84 9.54 -32.11
CA ASP A 704 -11.88 10.65 -32.25
C ASP A 704 -12.43 11.98 -31.71
N VAL A 705 -13.76 12.06 -31.52
CA VAL A 705 -14.41 13.24 -30.95
C VAL A 705 -14.79 13.08 -29.48
N ALA A 706 -14.37 12.01 -28.84
CA ALA A 706 -14.54 11.79 -27.42
C ALA A 706 -13.35 12.31 -26.64
N GLU A 707 -13.61 13.26 -25.72
CA GLU A 707 -12.60 13.85 -24.84
C GLU A 707 -12.72 13.25 -23.46
N THR A 708 -11.65 12.64 -22.96
CA THR A 708 -11.60 12.10 -21.60
C THR A 708 -11.22 13.18 -20.62
N LYS A 709 -12.01 13.33 -19.55
CA LYS A 709 -11.76 14.24 -18.44
C LYS A 709 -11.72 13.47 -17.14
N SER A 710 -10.71 13.74 -16.32
CA SER A 710 -10.54 13.16 -14.99
C SER A 710 -10.27 14.24 -13.96
N VAL A 711 -10.94 14.16 -12.82
CA VAL A 711 -10.74 15.05 -11.67
C VAL A 711 -10.66 14.24 -10.38
N THR A 712 -10.14 14.85 -9.32
CA THR A 712 -10.04 14.21 -8.01
C THR A 712 -11.33 14.28 -7.20
N THR A 713 -12.20 15.25 -7.49
CA THR A 713 -13.46 15.50 -6.77
C THR A 713 -14.67 14.96 -7.51
N ALA A 714 -15.29 15.75 -8.37
CA ALA A 714 -16.44 15.35 -9.18
C ALA A 714 -16.60 16.24 -10.40
N LEU A 715 -17.11 15.63 -11.48
CA LEU A 715 -17.54 16.33 -12.71
C LEU A 715 -19.06 16.44 -12.72
N TYR A 716 -19.54 17.56 -13.23
CA TYR A 716 -20.96 17.84 -13.44
C TYR A 716 -21.21 18.43 -14.84
N LEU A 717 -22.37 18.12 -15.40
CA LEU A 717 -22.92 18.83 -16.54
C LEU A 717 -24.06 19.74 -16.07
N ASN A 718 -23.93 21.03 -16.29
CA ASN A 718 -25.04 21.96 -16.11
C ASN A 718 -25.85 22.04 -17.41
N ASN A 719 -26.92 21.28 -17.49
CA ASN A 719 -27.81 21.24 -18.65
C ASN A 719 -28.79 22.41 -18.69
N GLY A 720 -28.84 23.23 -17.63
CA GLY A 720 -29.63 24.46 -17.55
C GLY A 720 -28.87 25.70 -17.94
N THR A 721 -29.21 26.81 -17.27
CA THR A 721 -28.55 28.12 -17.42
C THR A 721 -27.80 28.48 -16.16
N GLU A 722 -27.02 29.58 -16.19
CA GLU A 722 -26.35 30.09 -14.99
C GLU A 722 -27.37 30.51 -13.91
N ASP A 723 -28.49 31.11 -14.33
CA ASP A 723 -29.55 31.56 -13.42
C ASP A 723 -30.48 30.43 -12.93
N ASN A 724 -30.56 29.34 -13.69
CA ASN A 724 -31.36 28.16 -13.36
C ASN A 724 -30.59 26.89 -13.69
N PRO A 725 -29.60 26.52 -12.83
CA PRO A 725 -28.74 25.37 -13.09
C PRO A 725 -29.49 24.04 -12.96
N GLU A 726 -29.25 23.14 -13.90
CA GLU A 726 -29.70 21.73 -13.86
C GLU A 726 -28.46 20.85 -13.82
N MET A 727 -27.96 20.63 -12.60
CA MET A 727 -26.70 19.92 -12.38
C MET A 727 -26.90 18.42 -12.46
N GLU A 728 -26.17 17.79 -13.36
CA GLU A 728 -26.10 16.33 -13.51
C GLU A 728 -24.72 15.86 -13.08
N PHE A 729 -24.66 14.98 -12.09
CA PHE A 729 -23.41 14.33 -11.67
C PHE A 729 -22.95 13.34 -12.76
N VAL A 730 -21.71 13.45 -13.19
CA VAL A 730 -21.14 12.60 -14.26
C VAL A 730 -19.84 11.89 -13.85
N GLY A 731 -19.57 11.82 -12.56
CA GLY A 731 -18.47 11.05 -12.00
C GLY A 731 -17.16 11.79 -11.83
N LYS A 732 -16.10 11.07 -11.56
CA LYS A 732 -14.73 11.62 -11.43
C LYS A 732 -13.96 11.52 -12.74
N THR A 733 -14.28 10.55 -13.56
CA THR A 733 -13.69 10.29 -14.87
C THR A 733 -14.81 10.03 -15.87
N GLY A 734 -14.76 10.63 -17.04
CA GLY A 734 -15.74 10.40 -18.08
C GLY A 734 -15.23 10.83 -19.46
N ALA A 735 -15.91 10.35 -20.49
CA ALA A 735 -15.72 10.74 -21.88
C ALA A 735 -16.88 11.63 -22.34
N PHE A 736 -16.56 12.74 -22.96
CA PHE A 736 -17.52 13.77 -23.35
C PHE A 736 -17.30 14.20 -24.79
N VAL A 737 -18.36 14.61 -25.46
CA VAL A 737 -18.33 15.14 -26.84
C VAL A 737 -18.83 16.57 -26.84
N PRO A 738 -18.08 17.51 -27.42
CA PRO A 738 -18.60 18.85 -27.62
C PRO A 738 -19.67 18.85 -28.73
N VAL A 739 -20.81 19.44 -28.46
CA VAL A 739 -21.97 19.44 -29.38
C VAL A 739 -22.37 20.84 -29.76
N ASN A 740 -22.88 20.98 -31.01
CA ASN A 740 -23.31 22.27 -31.54
C ASN A 740 -24.71 22.67 -31.12
N ARG A 741 -25.46 21.78 -30.49
CA ARG A 741 -26.83 22.03 -29.99
C ARG A 741 -27.15 21.08 -28.82
N GLY A 742 -27.88 21.56 -27.85
CA GLY A 742 -28.14 20.82 -26.62
C GLY A 742 -26.92 20.77 -25.73
N GLY A 743 -26.81 19.70 -24.93
CA GLY A 743 -25.70 19.49 -23.99
C GLY A 743 -25.68 20.43 -22.82
N GLY A 744 -24.63 20.37 -22.04
CA GLY A 744 -24.42 21.18 -20.86
C GLY A 744 -22.98 21.70 -20.69
N ILE A 745 -22.83 22.63 -19.77
CA ILE A 745 -21.53 23.16 -19.40
C ILE A 745 -20.83 22.12 -18.50
N LEU A 746 -19.63 21.70 -18.88
CA LEU A 746 -18.84 20.73 -18.12
C LEU A 746 -18.09 21.43 -17.00
N LEU A 747 -18.43 21.06 -15.77
CA LEU A 747 -17.91 21.68 -14.55
C LEU A 747 -17.21 20.64 -13.69
N ARG A 748 -16.22 21.10 -12.94
CA ARG A 748 -15.61 20.36 -11.82
C ARG A 748 -15.96 21.00 -10.50
N GLU A 749 -16.22 20.21 -9.50
CA GLU A 749 -16.37 20.67 -8.13
C GLU A 749 -14.99 20.86 -7.50
N LYS A 750 -14.82 21.94 -6.75
CA LYS A 750 -13.67 22.17 -5.86
C LYS A 750 -14.14 22.99 -4.66
N ASP A 751 -13.97 22.44 -3.46
CA ASP A 751 -14.29 23.11 -2.18
C ASP A 751 -15.74 23.64 -2.15
N GLY A 752 -16.70 22.86 -2.65
CA GLY A 752 -18.12 23.23 -2.72
C GLY A 752 -18.48 24.22 -3.83
N ASN A 753 -17.54 24.63 -4.66
CA ASN A 753 -17.75 25.52 -5.79
C ASN A 753 -17.57 24.77 -7.12
N TYR A 754 -18.23 25.27 -8.16
CA TYR A 754 -18.15 24.71 -9.51
C TYR A 754 -17.31 25.59 -10.41
N HIS A 755 -16.35 24.98 -11.10
CA HIS A 755 -15.47 25.65 -12.06
C HIS A 755 -15.54 24.92 -13.39
N ALA A 756 -15.34 25.61 -14.50
CA ALA A 756 -15.23 24.98 -15.79
C ALA A 756 -14.12 23.91 -15.78
N ALA A 757 -14.41 22.74 -16.31
CA ALA A 757 -13.40 21.70 -16.51
C ALA A 757 -12.34 22.20 -17.48
N SER A 758 -11.09 21.78 -17.30
CA SER A 758 -9.97 22.23 -18.11
C SER A 758 -10.23 22.03 -19.62
N GLY A 759 -10.09 23.09 -20.39
CA GLY A 759 -10.28 23.08 -21.86
C GLY A 759 -11.72 23.01 -22.32
N SER A 760 -12.72 23.05 -21.42
CA SER A 760 -14.14 22.92 -21.77
C SER A 760 -14.88 24.23 -21.96
N THR A 761 -14.27 25.35 -21.60
CA THR A 761 -14.91 26.68 -21.58
C THR A 761 -15.37 27.11 -22.98
N GLY A 762 -16.60 27.64 -23.06
CA GLY A 762 -17.19 28.15 -24.32
C GLY A 762 -17.83 27.08 -25.21
N HIS A 763 -17.90 25.85 -24.74
CA HIS A 763 -18.52 24.73 -25.46
C HIS A 763 -19.54 24.03 -24.57
N ARG A 764 -20.49 23.34 -25.19
CA ARG A 764 -21.48 22.53 -24.53
C ARG A 764 -21.16 21.04 -24.80
N TRP A 765 -21.39 20.20 -23.82
CA TRP A 765 -20.92 18.82 -23.80
C TRP A 765 -22.05 17.85 -23.51
N VAL A 766 -21.90 16.63 -24.02
CA VAL A 766 -22.72 15.48 -23.66
C VAL A 766 -21.80 14.30 -23.36
N GLN A 767 -22.32 13.33 -22.61
CA GLN A 767 -21.57 12.11 -22.37
C GLN A 767 -21.42 11.30 -23.66
N PHE A 768 -20.25 10.77 -23.90
CA PHE A 768 -19.93 10.06 -25.14
C PHE A 768 -20.82 8.84 -25.38
N GLU A 769 -21.07 8.04 -24.36
CA GLU A 769 -21.88 6.82 -24.49
C GLU A 769 -23.31 7.14 -24.92
N SER A 770 -23.95 8.11 -24.30
CA SER A 770 -25.27 8.59 -24.69
C SER A 770 -25.27 9.18 -26.10
N PHE A 771 -24.24 9.91 -26.45
CA PHE A 771 -24.06 10.52 -27.78
C PHE A 771 -23.93 9.43 -28.85
N LYS A 772 -23.14 8.41 -28.62
CA LYS A 772 -22.93 7.27 -29.51
C LYS A 772 -24.23 6.49 -29.75
N GLU A 773 -25.05 6.29 -28.71
CA GLU A 773 -26.34 5.64 -28.82
C GLU A 773 -27.33 6.47 -29.61
N ALA A 774 -27.38 7.80 -29.38
CA ALA A 774 -28.31 8.70 -30.02
C ALA A 774 -27.95 9.00 -31.50
N HIS A 775 -26.68 8.98 -31.84
CA HIS A 775 -26.15 9.42 -33.12
C HIS A 775 -25.12 8.46 -33.73
N PRO A 776 -25.47 7.17 -33.93
CA PRO A 776 -24.50 6.21 -34.40
C PRO A 776 -24.02 6.48 -35.86
N ASP A 777 -24.88 7.10 -36.69
CA ASP A 777 -24.60 7.32 -38.12
C ASP A 777 -24.50 8.81 -38.48
N ASP A 778 -25.19 9.70 -37.74
CA ASP A 778 -25.28 11.13 -38.01
C ASP A 778 -24.42 11.98 -37.03
N TRP A 779 -23.53 11.39 -36.30
CA TRP A 779 -22.74 12.06 -35.26
C TRP A 779 -21.95 13.27 -35.76
N LYS A 780 -21.46 13.23 -37.01
CA LYS A 780 -20.71 14.34 -37.59
C LYS A 780 -21.51 15.64 -37.70
N GLU A 781 -22.86 15.54 -37.79
CA GLU A 781 -23.76 16.69 -37.85
C GLU A 781 -23.98 17.36 -36.48
N TRP A 782 -23.72 16.63 -35.39
CA TRP A 782 -23.98 17.08 -34.03
C TRP A 782 -22.75 17.56 -33.28
N VAL A 783 -21.55 17.27 -33.78
CA VAL A 783 -20.29 17.67 -33.14
C VAL A 783 -20.06 19.19 -33.31
N ASP A 784 -19.63 19.83 -32.23
CA ASP A 784 -19.10 21.18 -32.28
C ASP A 784 -17.67 21.15 -32.82
N TRP A 785 -17.55 21.23 -34.12
CA TRP A 785 -16.26 21.21 -34.79
C TRP A 785 -15.37 22.41 -34.48
N SER A 786 -15.96 23.53 -34.03
CA SER A 786 -15.14 24.71 -33.63
C SER A 786 -14.16 24.38 -32.49
N TYR A 787 -14.52 23.47 -31.61
CA TYR A 787 -13.61 22.97 -30.56
C TYR A 787 -12.40 22.27 -31.15
N PHE A 788 -12.61 21.31 -32.05
CA PHE A 788 -11.54 20.54 -32.68
C PHE A 788 -10.73 21.36 -33.67
N GLU A 789 -11.37 22.22 -34.45
CA GLU A 789 -10.71 23.18 -35.33
C GLU A 789 -9.78 24.11 -34.54
N GLY A 790 -10.21 24.56 -33.36
CA GLY A 790 -9.37 25.33 -32.44
C GLY A 790 -8.12 24.59 -32.00
N LEU A 791 -8.24 23.29 -31.69
CA LEU A 791 -7.09 22.45 -31.35
C LEU A 791 -6.13 22.28 -32.54
N ALA A 792 -6.67 22.04 -33.73
CA ALA A 792 -5.89 21.92 -34.96
C ALA A 792 -5.19 23.23 -35.33
N ASP A 793 -5.87 24.35 -35.20
CA ASP A 793 -5.27 25.67 -35.45
C ASP A 793 -4.13 25.97 -34.46
N ALA A 794 -4.28 25.66 -33.21
CA ALA A 794 -3.21 25.79 -32.20
C ALA A 794 -2.00 24.90 -32.52
N ALA A 795 -2.21 23.64 -32.92
CA ALA A 795 -1.14 22.74 -33.34
C ALA A 795 -0.43 23.23 -34.64
N LYS A 796 -1.20 23.71 -35.61
CA LYS A 796 -0.68 24.29 -36.83
C LYS A 796 0.16 25.53 -36.55
N ALA A 797 -0.30 26.41 -35.67
CA ALA A 797 0.44 27.58 -35.22
C ALA A 797 1.76 27.24 -34.53
N ALA A 798 1.77 26.17 -33.71
CA ALA A 798 2.97 25.70 -33.06
C ALA A 798 4.06 25.25 -34.05
N VAL A 799 3.68 24.58 -35.12
CA VAL A 799 4.59 24.28 -36.24
C VAL A 799 5.00 25.56 -36.97
N GLY A 800 4.04 26.47 -37.17
CA GLY A 800 4.25 27.74 -37.85
C GLY A 800 5.26 28.67 -37.18
N ASP A 801 5.51 28.52 -35.90
CA ASP A 801 6.56 29.25 -35.15
C ASP A 801 7.98 28.92 -35.65
N PHE A 802 8.16 27.77 -36.32
CA PHE A 802 9.47 27.28 -36.77
C PHE A 802 9.62 27.22 -38.30
N GLY A 803 8.53 27.37 -39.05
CA GLY A 803 8.53 27.33 -40.49
C GLY A 803 7.14 27.25 -41.09
N ASP A 804 7.06 27.23 -42.42
CA ASP A 804 5.79 27.10 -43.13
C ASP A 804 5.18 25.71 -42.92
N PHE A 805 3.95 25.67 -42.41
CA PHE A 805 3.27 24.40 -42.09
C PHE A 805 3.02 23.55 -43.34
N GLU A 806 2.58 24.16 -44.44
CA GLU A 806 2.32 23.42 -45.70
C GLU A 806 3.60 22.87 -46.29
N ALA A 807 4.66 23.67 -46.30
CA ALA A 807 5.99 23.21 -46.72
C ALA A 807 6.48 22.05 -45.90
N PHE A 808 6.32 22.11 -44.55
CA PHE A 808 6.67 21.02 -43.67
C PHE A 808 5.88 19.74 -43.93
N THR A 809 4.55 19.82 -44.10
CA THR A 809 3.70 18.65 -44.32
C THR A 809 3.84 18.05 -45.71
N LEU A 810 4.11 18.87 -46.72
CA LEU A 810 4.30 18.41 -48.10
C LEU A 810 5.76 18.04 -48.44
N GLY A 811 6.72 18.41 -47.60
CA GLY A 811 8.13 18.13 -47.81
C GLY A 811 8.76 19.01 -48.90
N ALA A 812 8.26 20.23 -49.08
CA ALA A 812 8.73 21.18 -50.06
C ALA A 812 9.90 22.04 -49.57
#